data_e53b9b27589b95041a2a23723a081774
#
_entry.id   e53b9b27589b95041a2a23723a081774
#
_cell.length_a   1.000
_cell.length_b   1.000
_cell.length_c   1.000
_cell.angle_alpha   90.00
_cell.angle_beta   90.00
_cell.angle_gamma   90.00
#
_symmetry.space_group_name_H-M   'P 1'
#
loop_
_entity.id
_entity.type
_entity.pdbx_description
1 polymer ?
#
loop_
_entity_poly.entity_id
_entity_poly.type
_entity_poly.pdbx_seq_one_letter_code
_entity_poly.pdbx_strand_id
1 'polypeptide(L)'
;MEESKKVYWKGIEQLANNPEFVKHAHHEFAQPGPEEDLGHSRRDFLKMMGFGMSAVTLAACEAPIRKAIPYVNKPMDTDPSIADYYASTYINGGDYCSIVVKTREGRPIKIEGNALSTVTKGGTSAQVEASVLSLYDNSRARGPKANAKRIDWADLDKEIVAKLNEVSSAGGQIRIVSNSILSPSTKAVIEKFKAKYPTTQVVQYDQSSVYGMLKANEESFGSAFLPSYDFSKANVIVGIAADFLGSWCASIESTKQYALTREVTKEKMDMSRHYHFESILSITGANADYRTQIKPSQEGAAVIALYNILAAKAGRPTVSGGDEKINNLAKAADDLWNSRGKALVVAGSNDKAIQLLVNGINDMLGSYGTTINTGLTVNYRQGDDQAMANFVSDAEGGKIGAVIFFNCNPVYDYPAGDKLAAAIKKIGITISTNYKEDETGSIVNYSAPDHHFLESWNDAEPKKNHFSLAQPAITPIFRSRSAQESFLTWAGESNADYFEFVKNNWRTWFFSTQTLYGDFQSFWDKCLYDGVYELPVTAIAAAPVFNGDVNAAASSIASNYKAGKWELVIYESGNIGNGSQANNPLLQELPDPITKAVWDHYVTVAPKDCKEINFSESFTKFATIKTNGKTLKLPVMVQPG
;
A
#
# COMPACT_ATOMS: atom_id res chain seq x y z
N MET A 1 -2.03 27.78 39.02
CA MET A 1 -1.68 28.00 37.62
C MET A 1 -2.95 27.78 36.82
N GLU A 2 -3.55 28.86 36.33
CA GLU A 2 -4.75 28.78 35.48
C GLU A 2 -4.32 28.15 34.14
N GLU A 3 -4.95 27.05 33.79
CA GLU A 3 -4.84 26.48 32.44
C GLU A 3 -5.37 27.51 31.44
N SER A 4 -4.51 28.07 30.62
CA SER A 4 -4.93 28.94 29.52
C SER A 4 -5.77 28.11 28.54
N LYS A 5 -7.08 28.36 28.49
CA LYS A 5 -7.97 27.80 27.48
C LYS A 5 -7.39 28.12 26.10
N LYS A 6 -7.05 27.06 25.33
CA LYS A 6 -6.66 27.22 23.93
C LYS A 6 -7.79 27.88 23.17
N VAL A 7 -7.54 29.06 22.59
CA VAL A 7 -8.49 29.74 21.72
C VAL A 7 -8.20 29.37 20.30
N TYR A 8 -9.23 28.87 19.59
CA TYR A 8 -9.14 28.53 18.15
C TYR A 8 -9.86 29.63 17.37
N TRP A 9 -9.24 30.13 16.30
CA TRP A 9 -9.83 31.13 15.41
C TRP A 9 -10.36 30.42 14.14
N LYS A 10 -11.51 30.91 13.66
CA LYS A 10 -12.18 30.40 12.47
C LYS A 10 -11.68 31.05 11.18
N GLY A 11 -11.04 32.21 11.28
CA GLY A 11 -10.51 32.95 10.14
C GLY A 11 -9.56 34.06 10.55
N ILE A 12 -8.92 34.68 9.58
CA ILE A 12 -7.96 35.78 9.75
C ILE A 12 -8.66 37.01 10.34
N GLU A 13 -9.93 37.24 9.99
CA GLU A 13 -10.75 38.35 10.46
C GLU A 13 -11.01 38.27 11.97
N GLN A 14 -11.19 37.05 12.50
CA GLN A 14 -11.33 36.82 13.93
C GLN A 14 -10.00 37.03 14.66
N LEU A 15 -8.89 36.57 14.08
CA LEU A 15 -7.55 36.76 14.63
C LEU A 15 -7.19 38.25 14.72
N ALA A 16 -7.57 39.02 13.68
CA ALA A 16 -7.34 40.46 13.58
C ALA A 16 -8.34 41.32 14.37
N ASN A 17 -9.30 40.70 15.08
CA ASN A 17 -10.41 41.39 15.76
C ASN A 17 -11.12 42.41 14.85
N ASN A 18 -11.40 42.04 13.61
CA ASN A 18 -12.09 42.92 12.68
C ASN A 18 -13.45 43.32 13.21
N PRO A 19 -13.77 44.63 13.34
CA PRO A 19 -15.02 45.12 13.94
C PRO A 19 -16.28 44.61 13.23
N GLU A 20 -16.24 44.43 11.91
CA GLU A 20 -17.37 43.86 11.17
C GLU A 20 -17.57 42.39 11.48
N PHE A 21 -16.49 41.63 11.59
CA PHE A 21 -16.57 40.22 11.98
C PHE A 21 -17.15 40.06 13.39
N VAL A 22 -16.67 40.84 14.34
CA VAL A 22 -17.18 40.82 15.75
C VAL A 22 -18.66 41.17 15.81
N LYS A 23 -19.11 42.12 14.99
CA LYS A 23 -20.52 42.53 14.93
C LYS A 23 -21.44 41.43 14.40
N HIS A 24 -20.94 40.59 13.50
CA HIS A 24 -21.70 39.51 12.84
C HIS A 24 -21.42 38.12 13.40
N ALA A 25 -20.46 37.95 14.30
CA ALA A 25 -20.08 36.67 14.88
C ALA A 25 -21.23 35.94 15.62
N HIS A 26 -22.24 36.68 16.10
CA HIS A 26 -23.42 36.10 16.73
C HIS A 26 -24.49 35.62 15.74
N HIS A 27 -24.33 35.92 14.44
CA HIS A 27 -25.28 35.53 13.38
C HIS A 27 -24.73 34.37 12.53
N GLU A 28 -23.84 33.59 13.08
CA GLU A 28 -23.20 32.47 12.36
C GLU A 28 -24.18 31.37 11.95
N PHE A 29 -25.28 31.24 12.65
CA PHE A 29 -26.37 30.37 12.26
C PHE A 29 -27.49 31.23 11.65
N ALA A 30 -28.01 30.81 10.49
CA ALA A 30 -29.19 31.43 9.91
C ALA A 30 -30.27 31.51 10.98
N GLN A 31 -30.77 32.75 11.27
CA GLN A 31 -31.96 32.87 12.10
C GLN A 31 -33.07 32.07 11.42
N PRO A 32 -33.90 31.30 12.15
CA PRO A 32 -35.07 30.69 11.57
C PRO A 32 -35.84 31.83 10.87
N GLY A 33 -36.14 31.58 9.56
CA GLY A 33 -36.91 32.56 8.78
C GLY A 33 -38.20 32.96 9.49
N PRO A 34 -38.85 34.07 9.09
CA PRO A 34 -40.10 34.46 9.69
C PRO A 34 -41.04 33.27 9.71
N GLU A 35 -41.53 32.91 10.89
CA GLU A 35 -42.56 31.88 11.02
C GLU A 35 -43.71 32.26 10.08
N GLU A 36 -43.81 31.56 8.95
CA GLU A 36 -45.07 31.54 8.21
C GLU A 36 -46.07 30.91 9.16
N ASP A 37 -47.01 31.72 9.61
CA ASP A 37 -48.14 31.34 10.44
C ASP A 37 -49.03 30.39 9.63
N LEU A 38 -48.56 29.15 9.47
CA LEU A 38 -49.38 28.03 9.01
C LEU A 38 -50.33 27.73 10.16
N GLY A 39 -51.51 28.30 10.15
CA GLY A 39 -52.56 28.24 11.16
C GLY A 39 -52.96 26.85 11.65
N HIS A 40 -51.98 26.05 12.06
CA HIS A 40 -52.17 24.76 12.72
C HIS A 40 -52.40 24.95 14.21
N SER A 41 -53.61 24.60 14.66
CA SER A 41 -53.92 24.61 16.07
C SER A 41 -53.00 23.67 16.84
N ARG A 42 -52.70 23.99 18.11
CA ARG A 42 -51.91 23.13 19.01
C ARG A 42 -52.45 21.70 19.04
N ARG A 43 -53.71 21.49 18.74
CA ARG A 43 -54.39 20.19 18.68
C ARG A 43 -54.00 19.41 17.42
N ASP A 44 -53.76 20.08 16.28
CA ASP A 44 -53.36 19.45 15.04
C ASP A 44 -51.87 19.11 15.07
N PHE A 45 -51.04 19.94 15.70
CA PHE A 45 -49.61 19.63 15.98
C PHE A 45 -49.48 18.43 16.92
N LEU A 46 -50.28 18.31 17.97
CA LEU A 46 -50.27 17.18 18.89
C LEU A 46 -50.78 15.89 18.21
N LYS A 47 -51.75 15.98 17.27
CA LYS A 47 -52.19 14.84 16.47
C LYS A 47 -51.06 14.37 15.53
N MET A 48 -50.39 15.29 14.82
CA MET A 48 -49.29 14.98 13.92
C MET A 48 -48.10 14.37 14.67
N MET A 49 -47.77 14.92 15.86
CA MET A 49 -46.73 14.38 16.73
C MET A 49 -47.11 13.01 17.32
N GLY A 50 -48.38 12.78 17.67
CA GLY A 50 -48.88 11.50 18.12
C GLY A 50 -48.85 10.44 17.04
N PHE A 51 -49.23 10.77 15.80
CA PHE A 51 -49.12 9.87 14.64
C PHE A 51 -47.65 9.64 14.25
N GLY A 52 -46.79 10.68 14.29
CA GLY A 52 -45.37 10.55 14.01
C GLY A 52 -44.67 9.66 15.04
N MET A 53 -44.93 9.85 16.35
CA MET A 53 -44.36 8.95 17.38
C MET A 53 -44.89 7.53 17.29
N SER A 54 -46.18 7.33 16.95
CA SER A 54 -46.75 5.98 16.75
C SER A 54 -46.12 5.28 15.55
N ALA A 55 -45.85 5.99 14.45
CA ALA A 55 -45.15 5.45 13.28
C ALA A 55 -43.69 5.10 13.59
N VAL A 56 -42.99 5.94 14.34
CA VAL A 56 -41.59 5.69 14.77
C VAL A 56 -41.52 4.52 15.75
N THR A 57 -42.50 4.39 16.68
CA THR A 57 -42.52 3.25 17.60
C THR A 57 -42.89 1.94 16.92
N LEU A 58 -43.74 1.95 15.88
CA LEU A 58 -44.03 0.77 15.07
C LEU A 58 -42.89 0.39 14.12
N ALA A 59 -42.14 1.37 13.58
CA ALA A 59 -40.93 1.11 12.81
C ALA A 59 -39.73 0.67 13.68
N ALA A 60 -39.71 1.04 14.96
CA ALA A 60 -38.67 0.61 15.91
C ALA A 60 -38.85 -0.83 16.41
N CYS A 61 -39.99 -1.48 16.15
CA CYS A 61 -40.26 -2.84 16.63
C CYS A 61 -39.57 -3.96 15.85
N GLU A 62 -38.80 -3.66 14.80
CA GLU A 62 -38.01 -4.70 14.06
C GLU A 62 -36.49 -4.55 14.20
N ALA A 63 -36.00 -3.65 15.03
CA ALA A 63 -34.59 -3.70 15.38
C ALA A 63 -34.34 -4.98 16.21
N PRO A 64 -33.46 -5.88 15.79
CA PRO A 64 -33.17 -7.06 16.58
C PRO A 64 -32.71 -6.59 17.98
N ILE A 65 -33.46 -6.91 19.01
CA ILE A 65 -33.07 -6.65 20.40
C ILE A 65 -31.82 -7.47 20.64
N ARG A 66 -30.64 -6.84 20.48
CA ARG A 66 -29.39 -7.43 20.92
C ARG A 66 -29.43 -7.44 22.45
N LYS A 67 -29.80 -8.57 22.99
CA LYS A 67 -29.65 -8.79 24.42
C LYS A 67 -28.17 -8.78 24.73
N ALA A 68 -27.67 -7.73 25.36
CA ALA A 68 -26.37 -7.76 25.99
C ALA A 68 -26.49 -8.80 27.14
N ILE A 69 -25.82 -9.93 27.00
CA ILE A 69 -25.70 -10.91 28.07
C ILE A 69 -24.56 -10.40 28.96
N PRO A 70 -24.84 -9.91 30.18
CA PRO A 70 -23.77 -9.51 31.08
C PRO A 70 -22.92 -10.74 31.43
N TYR A 71 -21.63 -10.52 31.68
CA TYR A 71 -20.77 -11.58 32.19
C TYR A 71 -21.33 -12.12 33.49
N VAL A 72 -21.65 -13.41 33.52
CA VAL A 72 -22.07 -14.08 34.76
C VAL A 72 -20.88 -14.17 35.73
N ASN A 73 -19.68 -14.39 35.19
CA ASN A 73 -18.41 -14.26 35.90
C ASN A 73 -17.50 -13.37 35.06
N LYS A 74 -17.16 -12.16 35.54
CA LYS A 74 -16.17 -11.29 34.89
C LYS A 74 -14.82 -12.01 34.88
N PRO A 75 -14.17 -12.18 33.71
CA PRO A 75 -12.78 -12.66 33.68
C PRO A 75 -11.90 -11.75 34.53
N MET A 76 -10.97 -12.29 35.29
CA MET A 76 -10.13 -11.49 36.21
C MET A 76 -9.29 -10.45 35.45
N ASP A 77 -8.94 -10.75 34.18
CA ASP A 77 -8.03 -9.97 33.37
C ASP A 77 -8.74 -9.07 32.33
N THR A 78 -10.08 -9.00 32.35
CA THR A 78 -10.82 -8.20 31.37
C THR A 78 -11.69 -7.16 32.04
N ASP A 79 -11.43 -5.87 31.81
CA ASP A 79 -12.33 -4.78 32.18
C ASP A 79 -13.03 -4.23 30.91
N PRO A 80 -14.37 -4.35 30.80
CA PRO A 80 -15.10 -3.84 29.63
C PRO A 80 -14.95 -2.32 29.41
N SER A 81 -14.55 -1.57 30.44
CA SER A 81 -14.33 -0.12 30.36
C SER A 81 -12.92 0.22 29.85
N ILE A 82 -11.97 -0.70 29.90
CA ILE A 82 -10.57 -0.51 29.50
C ILE A 82 -10.31 -1.25 28.19
N ALA A 83 -9.58 -0.62 27.29
CA ALA A 83 -9.15 -1.26 26.05
C ALA A 83 -7.78 -1.92 26.25
N ASP A 84 -7.58 -3.09 25.64
CA ASP A 84 -6.28 -3.74 25.52
C ASP A 84 -5.62 -3.36 24.21
N TYR A 85 -4.28 -3.33 24.18
CA TYR A 85 -3.49 -2.94 23.03
C TYR A 85 -2.47 -4.03 22.70
N TYR A 86 -2.43 -4.42 21.44
CA TYR A 86 -1.51 -5.44 20.94
C TYR A 86 -0.66 -4.85 19.83
N ALA A 87 0.66 -4.85 20.00
CA ALA A 87 1.56 -4.52 18.88
C ALA A 87 1.48 -5.64 17.85
N SER A 88 1.37 -5.28 16.57
CA SER A 88 1.24 -6.25 15.48
C SER A 88 1.78 -5.66 14.17
N THR A 89 1.62 -6.40 13.08
CA THR A 89 2.11 -6.03 11.76
C THR A 89 1.01 -6.16 10.73
N TYR A 90 0.83 -5.12 9.92
CA TYR A 90 -0.03 -5.14 8.74
C TYR A 90 0.83 -5.32 7.50
N ILE A 91 0.48 -6.32 6.69
CA ILE A 91 1.04 -6.56 5.36
C ILE A 91 -0.11 -6.70 4.38
N ASN A 92 -0.04 -5.98 3.27
CA ASN A 92 -1.03 -6.07 2.19
C ASN A 92 -0.33 -5.93 0.84
N GLY A 93 -0.28 -7.02 0.08
CA GLY A 93 0.58 -7.08 -1.09
C GLY A 93 2.03 -6.79 -0.72
N GLY A 94 2.67 -5.86 -1.41
CA GLY A 94 4.03 -5.43 -1.10
C GLY A 94 4.16 -4.35 -0.02
N ASP A 95 3.07 -3.91 0.64
CA ASP A 95 3.10 -2.80 1.59
C ASP A 95 3.10 -3.27 3.05
N TYR A 96 3.70 -2.46 3.93
CA TYR A 96 3.93 -2.78 5.33
C TYR A 96 3.59 -1.62 6.25
N CYS A 97 3.06 -1.94 7.44
CA CYS A 97 2.94 -1.01 8.54
C CYS A 97 3.08 -1.74 9.89
N SER A 98 3.93 -1.23 10.79
CA SER A 98 3.92 -1.66 12.19
C SER A 98 2.78 -0.95 12.91
N ILE A 99 1.92 -1.73 13.55
CA ILE A 99 0.64 -1.27 14.09
C ILE A 99 0.47 -1.61 15.57
N VAL A 100 -0.45 -0.89 16.21
CA VAL A 100 -1.00 -1.22 17.52
C VAL A 100 -2.50 -1.43 17.34
N VAL A 101 -2.97 -2.60 17.71
CA VAL A 101 -4.38 -3.01 17.60
C VAL A 101 -5.07 -2.76 18.93
N LYS A 102 -6.08 -1.91 18.91
CA LYS A 102 -6.94 -1.67 20.06
C LYS A 102 -8.08 -2.65 20.07
N THR A 103 -8.23 -3.38 21.16
CA THR A 103 -9.32 -4.34 21.37
C THR A 103 -10.21 -3.93 22.53
N ARG A 104 -11.46 -4.31 22.46
CA ARG A 104 -12.40 -4.25 23.59
C ARG A 104 -13.14 -5.57 23.69
N GLU A 105 -13.17 -6.13 24.88
CA GLU A 105 -13.82 -7.43 25.13
C GLU A 105 -13.37 -8.51 24.13
N GLY A 106 -12.05 -8.55 23.84
CA GLY A 106 -11.45 -9.48 22.87
C GLY A 106 -11.78 -9.20 21.40
N ARG A 107 -12.31 -8.01 21.06
CA ARG A 107 -12.65 -7.64 19.67
C ARG A 107 -11.80 -6.47 19.19
N PRO A 108 -11.04 -6.63 18.13
CA PRO A 108 -10.36 -5.51 17.46
C PRO A 108 -11.36 -4.44 16.99
N ILE A 109 -11.12 -3.19 17.40
CA ILE A 109 -12.02 -2.06 17.10
C ILE A 109 -11.32 -0.92 16.39
N LYS A 110 -9.99 -0.79 16.53
CA LYS A 110 -9.20 0.26 15.88
C LYS A 110 -7.76 -0.20 15.68
N ILE A 111 -7.14 0.33 14.64
CA ILE A 111 -5.73 0.16 14.35
C ILE A 111 -5.07 1.54 14.43
N GLU A 112 -3.91 1.61 15.06
CA GLU A 112 -3.06 2.79 15.19
C GLU A 112 -1.62 2.43 14.78
N GLY A 113 -0.79 3.42 14.48
CA GLY A 113 0.61 3.19 14.14
C GLY A 113 1.45 2.91 15.39
N ASN A 114 2.42 2.02 15.27
CA ASN A 114 3.38 1.74 16.34
C ASN A 114 4.49 2.80 16.36
N ALA A 115 4.51 3.63 17.38
CA ALA A 115 5.51 4.69 17.54
C ALA A 115 6.93 4.17 17.80
N LEU A 116 7.08 2.92 18.23
CA LEU A 116 8.37 2.28 18.45
C LEU A 116 9.04 1.80 17.15
N SER A 117 8.28 1.70 16.05
CA SER A 117 8.86 1.37 14.75
C SER A 117 9.71 2.52 14.21
N THR A 118 10.99 2.30 13.94
CA THR A 118 11.87 3.29 13.30
C THR A 118 11.55 3.44 11.80
N VAL A 119 10.85 2.48 11.21
CA VAL A 119 10.41 2.52 9.81
C VAL A 119 9.18 3.40 9.67
N THR A 120 8.07 3.06 10.31
CA THR A 120 6.80 3.79 10.15
C THR A 120 6.60 4.93 11.17
N LYS A 121 7.34 4.93 12.27
CA LYS A 121 7.37 6.02 13.29
C LYS A 121 5.97 6.44 13.75
N GLY A 122 5.09 5.48 14.00
CA GLY A 122 3.69 5.73 14.37
C GLY A 122 2.80 6.25 13.24
N GLY A 123 3.27 6.24 11.99
CA GLY A 123 2.45 6.56 10.82
C GLY A 123 1.56 5.41 10.41
N THR A 124 0.41 5.75 9.80
CA THR A 124 -0.55 4.83 9.21
C THR A 124 -1.04 5.38 7.87
N SER A 125 -1.88 4.63 7.19
CA SER A 125 -2.65 5.07 6.03
C SER A 125 -4.14 4.76 6.23
N ALA A 126 -4.99 5.34 5.38
CA ALA A 126 -6.42 5.05 5.39
C ALA A 126 -6.69 3.55 5.27
N GLN A 127 -5.95 2.86 4.38
CA GLN A 127 -6.08 1.41 4.17
C GLN A 127 -5.68 0.61 5.42
N VAL A 128 -4.63 1.03 6.12
CA VAL A 128 -4.18 0.38 7.36
C VAL A 128 -5.25 0.50 8.44
N GLU A 129 -5.76 1.70 8.69
CA GLU A 129 -6.77 1.92 9.74
C GLU A 129 -8.12 1.28 9.41
N ALA A 130 -8.55 1.34 8.14
CA ALA A 130 -9.79 0.72 7.71
C ALA A 130 -9.73 -0.81 7.67
N SER A 131 -8.54 -1.42 7.66
CA SER A 131 -8.36 -2.86 7.56
C SER A 131 -8.97 -3.65 8.71
N VAL A 132 -9.25 -3.02 9.86
CA VAL A 132 -9.98 -3.65 10.96
C VAL A 132 -11.35 -4.18 10.53
N LEU A 133 -12.03 -3.50 9.59
CA LEU A 133 -13.32 -3.95 9.08
C LEU A 133 -13.22 -5.21 8.22
N SER A 134 -12.11 -5.48 7.58
CA SER A 134 -11.92 -6.68 6.77
C SER A 134 -11.96 -7.96 7.62
N LEU A 135 -11.73 -7.87 8.93
CA LEU A 135 -11.93 -8.97 9.87
C LEU A 135 -13.39 -9.45 9.91
N TYR A 136 -14.33 -8.52 9.78
CA TYR A 136 -15.78 -8.75 9.88
C TYR A 136 -16.48 -8.84 8.51
N ASP A 137 -15.70 -8.90 7.43
CA ASP A 137 -16.20 -8.94 6.07
C ASP A 137 -16.98 -10.23 5.80
N ASN A 138 -18.17 -10.10 5.22
CA ASN A 138 -19.03 -11.22 4.88
C ASN A 138 -18.49 -12.08 3.71
N SER A 139 -17.57 -11.54 2.90
CA SER A 139 -16.91 -12.26 1.80
C SER A 139 -15.80 -13.20 2.27
N ARG A 140 -15.48 -13.22 3.58
CA ARG A 140 -14.48 -14.13 4.12
C ARG A 140 -14.89 -15.60 3.94
N ALA A 141 -13.91 -16.40 3.50
CA ALA A 141 -14.07 -17.84 3.38
C ALA A 141 -14.32 -18.49 4.77
N ARG A 142 -15.38 -19.28 4.89
CA ARG A 142 -15.81 -19.84 6.17
C ARG A 142 -15.16 -21.18 6.51
N GLY A 143 -14.30 -21.70 5.65
CA GLY A 143 -13.60 -22.95 5.81
C GLY A 143 -13.16 -23.54 4.47
N PRO A 144 -12.44 -24.68 4.49
CA PRO A 144 -11.87 -25.29 3.30
C PRO A 144 -12.93 -25.82 2.34
N LYS A 145 -12.62 -25.77 1.03
CA LYS A 145 -13.48 -26.29 -0.04
C LYS A 145 -12.67 -27.09 -1.06
N ALA A 146 -13.29 -28.13 -1.59
CA ALA A 146 -12.83 -28.86 -2.76
C ALA A 146 -13.91 -28.82 -3.83
N ASN A 147 -13.59 -28.35 -5.05
CA ASN A 147 -14.54 -28.19 -6.15
C ASN A 147 -15.84 -27.46 -5.72
N ALA A 148 -15.67 -26.32 -5.05
CA ALA A 148 -16.73 -25.48 -4.48
C ALA A 148 -17.57 -26.12 -3.35
N LYS A 149 -17.29 -27.36 -2.93
CA LYS A 149 -17.98 -28.03 -1.83
C LYS A 149 -17.13 -27.97 -0.56
N ARG A 150 -17.79 -27.81 0.60
CA ARG A 150 -17.11 -27.87 1.89
C ARG A 150 -16.46 -29.23 2.11
N ILE A 151 -15.27 -29.24 2.67
CA ILE A 151 -14.50 -30.43 3.02
C ILE A 151 -13.88 -30.22 4.40
N ASP A 152 -13.50 -31.28 5.10
CA ASP A 152 -12.72 -31.16 6.31
C ASP A 152 -11.23 -31.01 6.00
N TRP A 153 -10.48 -30.32 6.89
CA TRP A 153 -9.07 -30.04 6.70
C TRP A 153 -8.24 -31.31 6.47
N ALA A 154 -8.49 -32.37 7.23
CA ALA A 154 -7.76 -33.62 7.07
C ALA A 154 -7.95 -34.28 5.70
N ASP A 155 -9.16 -34.22 5.17
CA ASP A 155 -9.47 -34.78 3.85
C ASP A 155 -8.89 -33.89 2.74
N LEU A 156 -8.99 -32.55 2.89
CA LEU A 156 -8.36 -31.58 1.98
C LEU A 156 -6.85 -31.83 1.86
N ASP A 157 -6.17 -31.94 3.03
CA ASP A 157 -4.73 -32.16 3.07
C ASP A 157 -4.33 -33.48 2.40
N LYS A 158 -5.08 -34.55 2.69
CA LYS A 158 -4.86 -35.86 2.07
C LYS A 158 -4.98 -35.82 0.55
N GLU A 159 -6.02 -35.15 0.04
CA GLU A 159 -6.20 -34.99 -1.41
C GLU A 159 -5.09 -34.14 -2.05
N ILE A 160 -4.75 -32.99 -1.45
CA ILE A 160 -3.72 -32.08 -1.96
C ILE A 160 -2.35 -32.77 -1.96
N VAL A 161 -1.95 -33.40 -0.83
CA VAL A 161 -0.67 -34.10 -0.73
C VAL A 161 -0.56 -35.24 -1.74
N ALA A 162 -1.62 -36.04 -1.92
CA ALA A 162 -1.62 -37.14 -2.91
C ALA A 162 -1.38 -36.59 -4.31
N LYS A 163 -2.08 -35.53 -4.71
CA LYS A 163 -1.95 -34.92 -6.02
C LYS A 163 -0.64 -34.19 -6.24
N LEU A 164 -0.11 -33.47 -5.23
CA LEU A 164 1.20 -32.84 -5.32
C LEU A 164 2.32 -33.87 -5.48
N ASN A 165 2.22 -35.02 -4.78
CA ASN A 165 3.15 -36.13 -4.92
C ASN A 165 3.08 -36.74 -6.34
N GLU A 166 1.89 -36.88 -6.91
CA GLU A 166 1.70 -37.36 -8.28
C GLU A 166 2.39 -36.42 -9.30
N VAL A 167 2.12 -35.10 -9.21
CA VAL A 167 2.75 -34.10 -10.07
C VAL A 167 4.26 -34.10 -9.91
N SER A 168 4.77 -34.11 -8.68
CA SER A 168 6.20 -34.07 -8.40
C SER A 168 6.92 -35.34 -8.92
N SER A 169 6.31 -36.52 -8.70
CA SER A 169 6.87 -37.80 -9.16
C SER A 169 6.91 -37.92 -10.69
N ALA A 170 5.98 -37.27 -11.37
CA ALA A 170 5.96 -37.16 -12.84
C ALA A 170 6.92 -36.07 -13.38
N GLY A 171 7.66 -35.36 -12.51
CA GLY A 171 8.51 -34.24 -12.92
C GLY A 171 7.73 -32.99 -13.33
N GLY A 172 6.42 -32.94 -13.02
CA GLY A 172 5.53 -31.83 -13.35
C GLY A 172 5.89 -30.56 -12.56
N GLN A 173 5.71 -29.41 -13.19
CA GLN A 173 6.06 -28.12 -12.62
C GLN A 173 5.00 -27.64 -11.63
N ILE A 174 5.46 -27.21 -10.46
CA ILE A 174 4.62 -26.59 -9.41
C ILE A 174 4.95 -25.09 -9.35
N ARG A 175 3.95 -24.26 -9.22
CA ARG A 175 4.12 -22.80 -9.03
C ARG A 175 3.46 -22.37 -7.73
N ILE A 176 4.16 -21.54 -6.96
CA ILE A 176 3.59 -20.73 -5.88
C ILE A 176 3.58 -19.30 -6.41
N VAL A 177 2.38 -18.74 -6.62
CA VAL A 177 2.19 -17.36 -7.06
C VAL A 177 1.78 -16.53 -5.86
N SER A 178 2.47 -15.40 -5.62
CA SER A 178 2.20 -14.53 -4.47
C SER A 178 2.53 -13.08 -4.78
N ASN A 179 2.08 -12.16 -3.94
CA ASN A 179 2.72 -10.84 -3.84
C ASN A 179 4.07 -10.97 -3.12
N SER A 180 4.79 -9.84 -2.98
CA SER A 180 6.07 -9.81 -2.27
C SER A 180 5.96 -10.37 -0.86
N ILE A 181 6.80 -11.35 -0.54
CA ILE A 181 6.82 -12.02 0.76
C ILE A 181 7.83 -11.31 1.67
N LEU A 182 7.33 -10.56 2.66
CA LEU A 182 8.14 -9.82 3.62
C LEU A 182 8.59 -10.66 4.82
N SER A 183 7.88 -11.76 5.12
CA SER A 183 8.14 -12.61 6.27
C SER A 183 9.33 -13.54 6.03
N PRO A 184 10.41 -13.45 6.82
CA PRO A 184 11.50 -14.42 6.77
C PRO A 184 11.06 -15.83 7.19
N SER A 185 10.15 -15.95 8.17
CA SER A 185 9.60 -17.25 8.59
C SER A 185 8.74 -17.88 7.50
N THR A 186 7.91 -17.12 6.78
CA THR A 186 7.16 -17.62 5.63
C THR A 186 8.10 -18.09 4.50
N LYS A 187 9.18 -17.34 4.22
CA LYS A 187 10.20 -17.78 3.26
C LYS A 187 10.80 -19.11 3.67
N ALA A 188 11.14 -19.30 4.95
CA ALA A 188 11.67 -20.56 5.47
C ALA A 188 10.67 -21.73 5.33
N VAL A 189 9.37 -21.49 5.54
CA VAL A 189 8.31 -22.50 5.31
C VAL A 189 8.25 -22.89 3.83
N ILE A 190 8.29 -21.91 2.92
CA ILE A 190 8.29 -22.18 1.48
C ILE A 190 9.53 -23.00 1.06
N GLU A 191 10.71 -22.74 1.65
CA GLU A 191 11.89 -23.55 1.37
C GLU A 191 11.73 -25.00 1.84
N LYS A 192 11.05 -25.27 2.98
CA LYS A 192 10.68 -26.65 3.38
C LYS A 192 9.73 -27.30 2.37
N PHE A 193 8.75 -26.58 1.88
CA PHE A 193 7.85 -27.06 0.82
C PHE A 193 8.61 -27.39 -0.46
N LYS A 194 9.54 -26.52 -0.89
CA LYS A 194 10.42 -26.76 -2.07
C LYS A 194 11.34 -27.96 -1.87
N ALA A 195 11.86 -28.18 -0.68
CA ALA A 195 12.66 -29.35 -0.36
C ALA A 195 11.86 -30.67 -0.55
N LYS A 196 10.57 -30.68 -0.22
CA LYS A 196 9.66 -31.80 -0.48
C LYS A 196 9.28 -31.93 -1.95
N TYR A 197 9.06 -30.81 -2.63
CA TYR A 197 8.63 -30.74 -4.04
C TYR A 197 9.63 -29.92 -4.87
N PRO A 198 10.74 -30.53 -5.32
CA PRO A 198 11.87 -29.80 -5.93
C PRO A 198 11.55 -29.09 -7.25
N THR A 199 10.46 -29.45 -7.93
CA THR A 199 10.01 -28.77 -9.16
C THR A 199 9.26 -27.45 -8.89
N THR A 200 9.15 -27.05 -7.62
CA THR A 200 8.45 -25.83 -7.22
C THR A 200 9.26 -24.59 -7.53
N GLN A 201 8.62 -23.61 -8.16
CA GLN A 201 9.14 -22.26 -8.34
C GLN A 201 8.19 -21.25 -7.73
N VAL A 202 8.74 -20.23 -7.09
CA VAL A 202 7.98 -19.09 -6.55
C VAL A 202 7.96 -17.98 -7.59
N VAL A 203 6.78 -17.47 -7.87
CA VAL A 203 6.54 -16.33 -8.76
C VAL A 203 5.93 -15.21 -7.93
N GLN A 204 6.72 -14.18 -7.65
CA GLN A 204 6.24 -13.00 -6.95
C GLN A 204 5.88 -11.91 -7.97
N TYR A 205 4.75 -11.26 -7.76
CA TYR A 205 4.31 -10.10 -8.53
C TYR A 205 3.64 -9.08 -7.60
N ASP A 206 3.67 -7.82 -7.95
CA ASP A 206 2.97 -6.79 -7.21
C ASP A 206 2.12 -5.96 -8.17
N GLN A 207 0.92 -5.58 -7.74
CA GLN A 207 -0.02 -4.77 -8.56
C GLN A 207 0.62 -3.44 -8.97
N SER A 208 1.29 -2.79 -8.01
CA SER A 208 2.07 -1.56 -8.23
C SER A 208 3.53 -1.92 -8.32
N SER A 209 3.92 -2.45 -9.47
CA SER A 209 5.27 -2.93 -9.71
C SER A 209 6.30 -1.79 -9.69
N VAL A 210 7.47 -2.11 -9.15
CA VAL A 210 8.71 -1.30 -9.22
C VAL A 210 9.84 -2.09 -9.89
N TYR A 211 9.48 -3.07 -10.70
CA TYR A 211 10.42 -3.95 -11.39
C TYR A 211 11.46 -3.21 -12.23
N GLY A 212 11.03 -2.11 -12.89
CA GLY A 212 11.94 -1.24 -13.64
C GLY A 212 13.04 -0.63 -12.77
N MET A 213 12.74 -0.27 -11.51
CA MET A 213 13.73 0.24 -10.56
C MET A 213 14.69 -0.87 -10.11
N LEU A 214 14.19 -2.08 -9.84
CA LEU A 214 15.03 -3.25 -9.51
C LEU A 214 16.01 -3.54 -10.64
N LYS A 215 15.54 -3.53 -11.89
CA LYS A 215 16.38 -3.78 -13.08
C LYS A 215 17.36 -2.64 -13.37
N ALA A 216 16.97 -1.40 -13.14
CA ALA A 216 17.86 -0.25 -13.24
C ALA A 216 18.99 -0.32 -12.20
N ASN A 217 18.68 -0.72 -10.97
CA ASN A 217 19.68 -0.89 -9.92
C ASN A 217 20.61 -2.08 -10.19
N GLU A 218 20.07 -3.18 -10.72
CA GLU A 218 20.87 -4.33 -11.17
C GLU A 218 21.90 -3.91 -12.23
N GLU A 219 21.47 -3.14 -13.24
CA GLU A 219 22.36 -2.63 -14.30
C GLU A 219 23.32 -1.56 -13.77
N SER A 220 22.84 -0.64 -12.92
CA SER A 220 23.65 0.46 -12.40
C SER A 220 24.70 0.02 -11.38
N PHE A 221 24.41 -1.00 -10.55
CA PHE A 221 25.17 -1.33 -9.35
C PHE A 221 25.52 -2.83 -9.23
N GLY A 222 25.12 -3.66 -10.19
CA GLY A 222 25.42 -5.10 -10.20
C GLY A 222 24.51 -5.97 -9.34
N SER A 223 23.45 -5.42 -8.72
CA SER A 223 22.47 -6.19 -7.95
C SER A 223 21.09 -5.54 -7.97
N ALA A 224 20.04 -6.37 -8.03
CA ALA A 224 18.67 -5.91 -7.94
C ALA A 224 18.32 -5.63 -6.47
N PHE A 225 18.01 -4.39 -6.13
CA PHE A 225 17.56 -3.99 -4.80
C PHE A 225 16.74 -2.68 -4.86
N LEU A 226 15.91 -2.43 -3.86
CA LEU A 226 15.32 -1.12 -3.62
C LEU A 226 16.08 -0.44 -2.48
N PRO A 227 16.63 0.78 -2.70
CA PRO A 227 17.30 1.51 -1.65
C PRO A 227 16.29 2.10 -0.66
N SER A 228 16.73 2.40 0.53
CA SER A 228 15.98 3.24 1.46
C SER A 228 16.22 4.71 1.14
N TYR A 229 15.16 5.42 0.77
CA TYR A 229 15.19 6.88 0.63
C TYR A 229 15.02 7.54 2.00
N ASP A 230 15.78 8.60 2.25
CA ASP A 230 15.68 9.40 3.48
C ASP A 230 15.35 10.86 3.13
N PHE A 231 14.06 11.12 2.98
CA PHE A 231 13.54 12.46 2.69
C PHE A 231 13.87 13.46 3.81
N SER A 232 14.11 12.99 5.05
CA SER A 232 14.43 13.86 6.18
C SER A 232 15.82 14.49 6.09
N LYS A 233 16.71 13.98 5.22
CA LYS A 233 18.04 14.51 4.97
C LYS A 233 18.12 15.37 3.71
N ALA A 234 17.04 15.47 2.94
CA ALA A 234 17.02 16.19 1.68
C ALA A 234 16.69 17.68 1.90
N ASN A 235 17.59 18.58 1.47
CA ASN A 235 17.34 20.01 1.40
C ASN A 235 16.57 20.38 0.11
N VAL A 236 16.81 19.64 -0.98
CA VAL A 236 16.12 19.80 -2.26
C VAL A 236 15.65 18.44 -2.73
N ILE A 237 14.35 18.36 -3.04
CA ILE A 237 13.69 17.17 -3.55
C ILE A 237 13.14 17.48 -4.95
N VAL A 238 13.40 16.59 -5.90
CA VAL A 238 12.77 16.63 -7.21
C VAL A 238 12.04 15.31 -7.45
N GLY A 239 10.72 15.38 -7.60
CA GLY A 239 9.86 14.26 -7.97
C GLY A 239 9.43 14.35 -9.43
N ILE A 240 9.52 13.26 -10.18
CA ILE A 240 8.98 13.12 -11.52
C ILE A 240 7.95 12.01 -11.50
N ALA A 241 6.66 12.39 -11.49
CA ALA A 241 5.50 11.49 -11.38
C ALA A 241 5.59 10.49 -10.19
N ALA A 242 6.34 10.81 -9.13
CA ALA A 242 6.53 9.95 -7.97
C ALA A 242 5.66 10.44 -6.79
N ASP A 243 4.47 9.87 -6.63
CA ASP A 243 3.56 10.23 -5.53
C ASP A 243 3.99 9.59 -4.20
N PHE A 244 5.16 9.99 -3.69
CA PHE A 244 5.77 9.41 -2.48
C PHE A 244 5.03 9.76 -1.16
N LEU A 245 4.08 10.70 -1.19
CA LEU A 245 3.17 10.96 -0.08
C LEU A 245 1.86 10.18 -0.19
N GLY A 246 1.57 9.60 -1.35
CA GLY A 246 0.33 8.86 -1.63
C GLY A 246 0.55 7.38 -1.85
N SER A 247 0.90 6.98 -3.07
CA SER A 247 0.90 5.57 -3.49
C SER A 247 2.27 5.00 -3.90
N TRP A 248 3.32 5.84 -4.04
CA TRP A 248 4.62 5.37 -4.49
C TRP A 248 5.46 4.77 -3.37
N CYS A 249 5.90 3.51 -3.54
CA CYS A 249 6.79 2.78 -2.61
C CYS A 249 6.32 2.86 -1.13
N ALA A 250 7.24 3.18 -0.21
CA ALA A 250 7.00 3.24 1.23
C ALA A 250 6.38 4.59 1.66
N SER A 251 5.17 4.92 1.21
CA SER A 251 4.53 6.23 1.39
C SER A 251 4.39 6.65 2.86
N ILE A 252 4.09 5.71 3.76
CA ILE A 252 3.98 6.00 5.21
C ILE A 252 5.33 6.49 5.76
N GLU A 253 6.42 5.80 5.45
CA GLU A 253 7.77 6.20 5.87
C GLU A 253 8.16 7.55 5.23
N SER A 254 7.96 7.69 3.92
CA SER A 254 8.28 8.90 3.17
C SER A 254 7.53 10.13 3.69
N THR A 255 6.23 9.97 4.02
CA THR A 255 5.42 11.05 4.59
C THR A 255 5.97 11.52 5.93
N LYS A 256 6.33 10.58 6.83
CA LYS A 256 6.93 10.93 8.11
C LYS A 256 8.27 11.64 7.95
N GLN A 257 9.11 11.18 7.05
CA GLN A 257 10.41 11.79 6.78
C GLN A 257 10.27 13.18 6.13
N TYR A 258 9.35 13.31 5.16
CA TYR A 258 9.08 14.58 4.49
C TYR A 258 8.53 15.61 5.47
N ALA A 259 7.60 15.24 6.35
CA ALA A 259 7.04 16.14 7.36
C ALA A 259 8.13 16.74 8.24
N LEU A 260 9.15 15.97 8.64
CA LEU A 260 10.27 16.47 9.47
C LEU A 260 11.07 17.60 8.79
N THR A 261 11.17 17.59 7.46
CA THR A 261 11.86 18.65 6.71
C THR A 261 10.98 19.85 6.41
N ARG A 262 9.66 19.70 6.56
CA ARG A 262 8.67 20.77 6.31
C ARG A 262 8.18 21.43 7.60
N GLU A 263 8.48 20.84 8.76
CA GLU A 263 8.19 21.43 10.05
C GLU A 263 9.15 22.60 10.32
N VAL A 264 8.58 23.78 10.52
CA VAL A 264 9.30 25.00 10.87
C VAL A 264 9.06 25.30 12.35
N THR A 265 10.13 25.42 13.11
CA THR A 265 10.12 25.79 14.53
C THR A 265 10.97 27.02 14.75
N LYS A 266 10.99 27.55 15.98
CA LYS A 266 11.87 28.67 16.33
C LYS A 266 13.35 28.31 16.20
N GLU A 267 13.68 27.04 16.42
CA GLU A 267 15.06 26.50 16.36
C GLU A 267 15.43 26.07 14.95
N LYS A 268 14.43 25.75 14.10
CA LYS A 268 14.61 25.32 12.72
C LYS A 268 13.74 26.16 11.80
N MET A 269 14.31 27.20 11.22
CA MET A 269 13.63 28.12 10.31
C MET A 269 13.69 27.71 8.84
N ASP A 270 14.56 26.75 8.52
CA ASP A 270 14.75 26.24 7.16
C ASP A 270 13.83 25.03 6.90
N MET A 271 13.32 24.93 5.68
CA MET A 271 12.60 23.74 5.21
C MET A 271 13.11 23.29 3.85
N SER A 272 12.91 22.01 3.53
CA SER A 272 13.27 21.46 2.23
C SER A 272 12.50 22.14 1.10
N ARG A 273 13.15 22.29 -0.06
CA ARG A 273 12.52 22.79 -1.29
C ARG A 273 12.12 21.62 -2.17
N HIS A 274 10.85 21.60 -2.59
CA HIS A 274 10.29 20.51 -3.36
C HIS A 274 9.80 20.97 -4.72
N TYR A 275 10.37 20.39 -5.78
CA TYR A 275 9.92 20.50 -7.17
C TYR A 275 9.22 19.22 -7.59
N HIS A 276 8.04 19.32 -8.20
CA HIS A 276 7.32 18.15 -8.68
C HIS A 276 6.83 18.32 -10.12
N PHE A 277 7.18 17.35 -10.97
CA PHE A 277 6.83 17.32 -12.39
C PHE A 277 5.89 16.12 -12.60
N GLU A 278 4.64 16.37 -12.96
CA GLU A 278 3.63 15.32 -13.06
C GLU A 278 2.52 15.67 -14.07
N SER A 279 1.82 14.67 -14.56
CA SER A 279 0.69 14.84 -15.47
C SER A 279 -0.65 14.98 -14.75
N ILE A 280 -0.80 14.37 -13.59
CA ILE A 280 -1.97 14.44 -12.72
C ILE A 280 -1.61 15.20 -11.43
N LEU A 281 -2.57 15.88 -10.82
CA LEU A 281 -2.37 16.45 -9.49
C LEU A 281 -2.42 15.32 -8.45
N SER A 282 -1.24 14.95 -7.94
CA SER A 282 -1.09 13.97 -6.86
C SER A 282 -1.08 14.64 -5.47
N ILE A 283 -1.16 13.83 -4.40
CA ILE A 283 -0.96 14.32 -3.03
C ILE A 283 0.42 14.95 -2.90
N THR A 284 1.43 14.34 -3.49
CA THR A 284 2.82 14.85 -3.50
C THR A 284 2.92 16.18 -4.24
N GLY A 285 2.34 16.27 -5.44
CA GLY A 285 2.36 17.50 -6.21
C GLY A 285 1.58 18.64 -5.55
N ALA A 286 0.49 18.34 -4.85
CA ALA A 286 -0.26 19.33 -4.09
C ALA A 286 0.53 19.94 -2.91
N ASN A 287 1.56 19.23 -2.42
CA ASN A 287 2.45 19.68 -1.34
C ASN A 287 3.78 20.25 -1.85
N ALA A 288 4.02 20.31 -3.18
CA ALA A 288 5.25 20.83 -3.74
C ALA A 288 5.31 22.37 -3.72
N ASP A 289 6.50 22.94 -3.51
CA ASP A 289 6.71 24.39 -3.63
C ASP A 289 6.62 24.86 -5.08
N TYR A 290 7.08 24.01 -6.01
CA TYR A 290 7.05 24.25 -7.46
C TYR A 290 6.50 23.01 -8.16
N ARG A 291 5.22 23.00 -8.43
CA ARG A 291 4.59 22.00 -9.28
C ARG A 291 4.61 22.44 -10.74
N THR A 292 5.02 21.56 -11.63
CA THR A 292 4.99 21.79 -13.08
C THR A 292 4.23 20.65 -13.75
N GLN A 293 3.16 20.99 -14.43
CA GLN A 293 2.41 20.04 -15.23
C GLN A 293 3.19 19.67 -16.48
N ILE A 294 3.36 18.37 -16.72
CA ILE A 294 3.96 17.80 -17.92
C ILE A 294 3.04 16.70 -18.48
N LYS A 295 3.18 16.38 -19.77
CA LYS A 295 2.49 15.21 -20.32
C LYS A 295 3.18 13.92 -19.93
N PRO A 296 2.49 12.76 -19.88
CA PRO A 296 3.13 11.48 -19.65
C PRO A 296 4.30 11.20 -20.60
N SER A 297 4.16 11.55 -21.88
CA SER A 297 5.25 11.43 -22.88
C SER A 297 6.46 12.32 -22.59
N GLN A 298 6.29 13.37 -21.78
CA GLN A 298 7.37 14.29 -21.42
C GLN A 298 8.14 13.86 -20.15
N GLU A 299 7.69 12.85 -19.41
CA GLU A 299 8.37 12.40 -18.20
C GLU A 299 9.82 11.97 -18.51
N GLY A 300 10.00 11.14 -19.53
CA GLY A 300 11.33 10.71 -19.98
C GLY A 300 12.19 11.89 -20.48
N ALA A 301 11.60 12.83 -21.22
CA ALA A 301 12.30 14.03 -21.70
C ALA A 301 12.74 14.93 -20.54
N ALA A 302 11.91 15.07 -19.49
CA ALA A 302 12.26 15.80 -18.27
C ALA A 302 13.47 15.18 -17.54
N VAL A 303 13.52 13.86 -17.46
CA VAL A 303 14.66 13.15 -16.85
C VAL A 303 15.92 13.34 -17.68
N ILE A 304 15.85 13.20 -19.01
CA ILE A 304 17.00 13.44 -19.91
C ILE A 304 17.49 14.89 -19.81
N ALA A 305 16.60 15.87 -19.84
CA ALA A 305 16.97 17.27 -19.72
C ALA A 305 17.62 17.59 -18.37
N LEU A 306 17.06 17.05 -17.26
CA LEU A 306 17.65 17.20 -15.94
C LEU A 306 19.03 16.55 -15.87
N TYR A 307 19.18 15.32 -16.41
CA TYR A 307 20.47 14.65 -16.50
C TYR A 307 21.49 15.51 -17.25
N ASN A 308 21.15 16.01 -18.43
CA ASN A 308 22.05 16.80 -19.28
C ASN A 308 22.51 18.11 -18.60
N ILE A 309 21.60 18.82 -17.92
CA ILE A 309 21.97 20.04 -17.17
C ILE A 309 22.96 19.70 -16.06
N LEU A 310 22.71 18.63 -15.29
CA LEU A 310 23.57 18.23 -14.19
C LEU A 310 24.89 17.61 -14.68
N ALA A 311 24.88 16.85 -15.78
CA ALA A 311 26.08 16.29 -16.41
C ALA A 311 27.03 17.40 -16.87
N ALA A 312 26.49 18.46 -17.52
CA ALA A 312 27.29 19.63 -17.91
C ALA A 312 27.95 20.31 -16.69
N LYS A 313 27.21 20.45 -15.57
CA LYS A 313 27.75 20.99 -14.31
C LYS A 313 28.80 20.07 -13.67
N ALA A 314 28.63 18.77 -13.81
CA ALA A 314 29.55 17.75 -13.28
C ALA A 314 30.77 17.51 -14.17
N GLY A 315 30.85 18.12 -15.35
CA GLY A 315 31.88 17.85 -16.37
C GLY A 315 31.79 16.42 -16.95
N ARG A 316 30.57 15.82 -16.95
CA ARG A 316 30.31 14.50 -17.55
C ARG A 316 29.67 14.65 -18.94
N PRO A 317 29.79 13.64 -19.81
CA PRO A 317 29.10 13.65 -21.10
C PRO A 317 27.59 13.76 -20.97
N THR A 318 26.99 14.56 -21.82
CA THR A 318 25.53 14.62 -21.99
C THR A 318 25.05 13.49 -22.90
N VAL A 319 23.75 13.15 -22.81
CA VAL A 319 23.10 12.18 -23.67
C VAL A 319 22.22 12.89 -24.70
N SER A 320 21.83 12.22 -25.79
CA SER A 320 20.98 12.81 -26.81
C SER A 320 19.55 13.00 -26.34
N GLY A 321 18.90 14.09 -26.74
CA GLY A 321 17.52 14.45 -26.37
C GLY A 321 17.45 15.39 -25.17
N GLY A 322 16.21 15.64 -24.71
CA GLY A 322 15.96 16.55 -23.58
C GLY A 322 15.99 18.03 -23.96
N ASP A 323 15.80 18.36 -25.25
CA ASP A 323 15.78 19.74 -25.75
C ASP A 323 14.48 20.48 -25.43
N GLU A 324 13.50 19.81 -24.86
CA GLU A 324 12.22 20.38 -24.48
C GLU A 324 12.37 21.39 -23.32
N LYS A 325 11.79 22.56 -23.51
CA LYS A 325 11.73 23.58 -22.44
C LYS A 325 10.64 23.25 -21.46
N ILE A 326 11.03 22.72 -20.31
CA ILE A 326 10.14 22.42 -19.18
C ILE A 326 10.32 23.49 -18.11
N ASN A 327 9.21 24.15 -17.75
CA ASN A 327 9.22 25.20 -16.73
C ASN A 327 9.82 24.68 -15.41
N ASN A 328 10.53 25.52 -14.69
CA ASN A 328 11.18 25.24 -13.42
C ASN A 328 12.30 24.18 -13.45
N LEU A 329 12.53 23.44 -14.54
CA LEU A 329 13.49 22.33 -14.57
C LEU A 329 14.94 22.83 -14.39
N ALA A 330 15.32 23.90 -15.09
CA ALA A 330 16.65 24.49 -14.93
C ALA A 330 16.89 25.03 -13.51
N LYS A 331 15.88 25.67 -12.91
CA LYS A 331 15.92 26.14 -11.52
C LYS A 331 16.05 24.96 -10.54
N ALA A 332 15.30 23.88 -10.76
CA ALA A 332 15.43 22.66 -9.96
C ALA A 332 16.84 22.06 -10.05
N ALA A 333 17.42 22.03 -11.27
CA ALA A 333 18.79 21.55 -11.47
C ALA A 333 19.84 22.43 -10.76
N ASP A 334 19.66 23.76 -10.75
CA ASP A 334 20.54 24.69 -10.02
C ASP A 334 20.47 24.45 -8.50
N ASP A 335 19.26 24.34 -7.96
CA ASP A 335 19.06 24.11 -6.53
C ASP A 335 19.58 22.73 -6.10
N LEU A 336 19.34 21.67 -6.91
CA LEU A 336 19.92 20.34 -6.68
C LEU A 336 21.44 20.38 -6.64
N TRP A 337 22.05 21.05 -7.63
CA TRP A 337 23.50 21.16 -7.73
C TRP A 337 24.11 21.90 -6.54
N ASN A 338 23.46 22.95 -6.07
CA ASN A 338 23.89 23.72 -4.90
C ASN A 338 23.72 22.93 -3.59
N SER A 339 22.84 21.92 -3.58
CA SER A 339 22.55 21.07 -2.43
C SER A 339 23.17 19.68 -2.51
N ARG A 340 24.25 19.49 -3.30
CA ARG A 340 24.93 18.18 -3.42
C ARG A 340 25.22 17.56 -2.03
N GLY A 341 25.06 16.24 -1.92
CA GLY A 341 25.13 15.51 -0.66
C GLY A 341 23.84 15.57 0.18
N LYS A 342 22.92 16.52 -0.11
CA LYS A 342 21.61 16.68 0.54
C LYS A 342 20.49 16.91 -0.49
N ALA A 343 20.69 16.40 -1.68
CA ALA A 343 19.73 16.44 -2.78
C ALA A 343 19.13 15.06 -2.98
N LEU A 344 17.89 14.99 -3.48
CA LEU A 344 17.20 13.74 -3.79
C LEU A 344 16.35 13.89 -5.04
N VAL A 345 16.56 13.00 -6.01
CA VAL A 345 15.71 12.89 -7.21
C VAL A 345 15.06 11.52 -7.24
N VAL A 346 13.73 11.49 -7.42
CA VAL A 346 12.93 10.25 -7.52
C VAL A 346 12.00 10.31 -8.73
N ALA A 347 11.76 9.17 -9.37
CA ALA A 347 10.79 9.02 -10.45
C ALA A 347 9.81 7.89 -10.17
N GLY A 348 8.52 8.12 -10.47
CA GLY A 348 7.45 7.14 -10.26
C GLY A 348 7.29 6.11 -11.39
N SER A 349 8.01 6.30 -12.48
CA SER A 349 7.94 5.41 -13.65
C SER A 349 8.50 4.02 -13.35
N ASN A 350 7.82 2.98 -13.86
CA ASN A 350 8.34 1.59 -13.88
C ASN A 350 9.20 1.29 -15.11
N ASP A 351 9.62 2.32 -15.87
CA ASP A 351 10.55 2.18 -17.00
C ASP A 351 11.99 2.12 -16.48
N LYS A 352 12.68 1.00 -16.79
CA LYS A 352 14.09 0.79 -16.41
C LYS A 352 15.01 1.91 -16.88
N ALA A 353 14.80 2.43 -18.08
CA ALA A 353 15.67 3.45 -18.66
C ALA A 353 15.56 4.81 -17.93
N ILE A 354 14.33 5.19 -17.53
CA ILE A 354 14.10 6.38 -16.70
C ILE A 354 14.78 6.22 -15.34
N GLN A 355 14.60 5.07 -14.67
CA GLN A 355 15.20 4.81 -13.36
C GLN A 355 16.74 4.78 -13.43
N LEU A 356 17.32 4.27 -14.52
CA LEU A 356 18.77 4.25 -14.73
C LEU A 356 19.34 5.67 -14.85
N LEU A 357 18.67 6.56 -15.58
CA LEU A 357 19.08 7.98 -15.65
C LEU A 357 18.95 8.67 -14.29
N VAL A 358 17.89 8.38 -13.54
CA VAL A 358 17.70 8.89 -12.16
C VAL A 358 18.85 8.43 -11.25
N ASN A 359 19.30 7.17 -11.39
CA ASN A 359 20.48 6.68 -10.67
C ASN A 359 21.73 7.48 -11.02
N GLY A 360 21.97 7.75 -12.31
CA GLY A 360 23.08 8.58 -12.76
C GLY A 360 23.00 10.03 -12.25
N ILE A 361 21.80 10.60 -12.16
CA ILE A 361 21.57 11.93 -11.58
C ILE A 361 21.95 11.92 -10.09
N ASN A 362 21.42 10.97 -9.31
CA ASN A 362 21.71 10.88 -7.88
C ASN A 362 23.18 10.59 -7.58
N ASP A 363 23.88 9.86 -8.48
CA ASP A 363 25.32 9.66 -8.39
C ASP A 363 26.07 11.00 -8.56
N MET A 364 25.75 11.81 -9.57
CA MET A 364 26.34 13.13 -9.76
C MET A 364 26.07 14.09 -8.59
N LEU A 365 24.92 13.92 -7.92
CA LEU A 365 24.53 14.75 -6.77
C LEU A 365 25.15 14.27 -5.45
N GLY A 366 25.80 13.10 -5.41
CA GLY A 366 26.34 12.52 -4.19
C GLY A 366 25.24 12.13 -3.19
N SER A 367 24.10 11.67 -3.69
CA SER A 367 22.94 11.30 -2.88
C SER A 367 23.11 9.95 -2.18
N TYR A 368 23.90 9.04 -2.77
CA TYR A 368 24.18 7.72 -2.20
C TYR A 368 25.05 7.82 -0.93
N GLY A 369 24.64 7.12 0.12
CA GLY A 369 25.23 7.21 1.45
C GLY A 369 24.71 8.37 2.31
N THR A 370 23.85 9.25 1.75
CA THR A 370 23.24 10.39 2.46
C THR A 370 21.71 10.31 2.41
N THR A 371 21.10 10.82 1.34
CA THR A 371 19.64 10.77 1.12
C THR A 371 19.16 9.44 0.55
N ILE A 372 20.07 8.62 0.02
CA ILE A 372 19.80 7.27 -0.49
C ILE A 372 20.72 6.28 0.22
N ASN A 373 20.15 5.34 0.96
CA ASN A 373 20.89 4.32 1.69
C ASN A 373 20.75 2.96 0.98
N THR A 374 21.85 2.45 0.46
CA THR A 374 21.93 1.14 -0.22
C THR A 374 22.30 -0.01 0.71
N GLY A 375 22.71 0.29 1.93
CA GLY A 375 22.99 -0.71 2.97
C GLY A 375 21.73 -1.18 3.72
N LEU A 376 20.69 -0.35 3.75
CA LEU A 376 19.38 -0.65 4.32
C LEU A 376 18.38 -0.80 3.17
N THR A 377 18.45 -1.92 2.47
CA THR A 377 17.53 -2.20 1.36
C THR A 377 16.11 -2.42 1.86
N VAL A 378 15.15 -2.02 1.04
CA VAL A 378 13.72 -2.19 1.29
C VAL A 378 13.25 -3.48 0.65
N ASN A 379 12.45 -4.26 1.37
CA ASN A 379 11.92 -5.54 0.91
C ASN A 379 10.47 -5.43 0.40
N TYR A 380 9.92 -4.22 0.32
CA TYR A 380 8.62 -4.00 -0.33
C TYR A 380 8.70 -4.29 -1.82
N ARG A 381 7.58 -4.68 -2.42
CA ARG A 381 7.37 -4.69 -3.88
C ARG A 381 8.54 -5.31 -4.65
N GLN A 382 8.93 -6.53 -4.25
CA GLN A 382 10.00 -7.30 -4.89
C GLN A 382 9.49 -8.17 -6.05
N GLY A 383 8.31 -7.86 -6.59
CA GLY A 383 7.71 -8.60 -7.71
C GLY A 383 8.57 -8.57 -8.97
N ASP A 384 8.58 -9.69 -9.70
CA ASP A 384 9.25 -9.85 -11.00
C ASP A 384 8.19 -9.95 -12.11
N ASP A 385 8.00 -8.83 -12.83
CA ASP A 385 7.02 -8.73 -13.92
C ASP A 385 7.29 -9.75 -15.04
N GLN A 386 8.56 -10.07 -15.32
CA GLN A 386 8.93 -11.04 -16.33
C GLN A 386 8.62 -12.47 -15.88
N ALA A 387 8.89 -12.79 -14.60
CA ALA A 387 8.55 -14.10 -14.05
C ALA A 387 7.02 -14.33 -14.07
N MET A 388 6.22 -13.30 -13.77
CA MET A 388 4.77 -13.40 -13.86
C MET A 388 4.28 -13.55 -15.30
N ALA A 389 4.85 -12.83 -16.27
CA ALA A 389 4.53 -12.99 -17.69
C ALA A 389 4.89 -14.40 -18.19
N ASN A 390 6.03 -14.93 -17.78
CA ASN A 390 6.45 -16.30 -18.09
C ASN A 390 5.50 -17.33 -17.48
N PHE A 391 5.06 -17.13 -16.22
CA PHE A 391 4.07 -17.99 -15.58
C PHE A 391 2.76 -18.04 -16.39
N VAL A 392 2.24 -16.90 -16.82
CA VAL A 392 1.00 -16.85 -17.64
C VAL A 392 1.19 -17.62 -18.95
N SER A 393 2.33 -17.41 -19.64
CA SER A 393 2.65 -18.12 -20.89
C SER A 393 2.78 -19.64 -20.69
N ASP A 394 3.43 -20.08 -19.60
CA ASP A 394 3.59 -21.49 -19.27
C ASP A 394 2.23 -22.14 -18.89
N ALA A 395 1.37 -21.40 -18.21
CA ALA A 395 0.02 -21.84 -17.89
C ALA A 395 -0.85 -21.99 -19.16
N GLU A 396 -0.80 -21.01 -20.07
CA GLU A 396 -1.48 -21.10 -21.37
C GLU A 396 -0.98 -22.30 -22.20
N GLY A 397 0.33 -22.54 -22.14
CA GLY A 397 1.01 -23.66 -22.84
C GLY A 397 0.81 -25.04 -22.18
N GLY A 398 0.09 -25.15 -21.04
CA GLY A 398 -0.17 -26.41 -20.35
C GLY A 398 1.07 -27.04 -19.71
N LYS A 399 2.11 -26.25 -19.39
CA LYS A 399 3.37 -26.75 -18.81
C LYS A 399 3.32 -26.89 -17.29
N ILE A 400 2.26 -26.37 -16.63
CA ILE A 400 2.15 -26.32 -15.18
C ILE A 400 1.23 -27.44 -14.70
N GLY A 401 1.73 -28.31 -13.84
CA GLY A 401 0.96 -29.40 -13.24
C GLY A 401 0.15 -28.95 -12.02
N ALA A 402 0.70 -28.03 -11.21
CA ALA A 402 0.03 -27.50 -10.02
C ALA A 402 0.35 -26.02 -9.80
N VAL A 403 -0.62 -25.26 -9.29
CA VAL A 403 -0.42 -23.86 -8.86
C VAL A 403 -1.07 -23.63 -7.49
N ILE A 404 -0.36 -22.91 -6.63
CA ILE A 404 -0.84 -22.41 -5.35
C ILE A 404 -0.80 -20.89 -5.40
N PHE A 405 -1.97 -20.24 -5.33
CA PHE A 405 -2.09 -18.80 -5.18
C PHE A 405 -2.04 -18.47 -3.69
N PHE A 406 -0.89 -17.98 -3.26
CA PHE A 406 -0.64 -17.64 -1.87
C PHE A 406 -1.02 -16.18 -1.59
N ASN A 407 -2.18 -15.99 -0.96
CA ASN A 407 -2.71 -14.69 -0.54
C ASN A 407 -2.67 -13.61 -1.63
N CYS A 408 -2.98 -13.98 -2.87
CA CYS A 408 -3.02 -13.07 -4.01
C CYS A 408 -4.22 -13.36 -4.92
N ASN A 409 -4.66 -12.35 -5.69
CA ASN A 409 -5.82 -12.43 -6.57
C ASN A 409 -5.49 -12.00 -8.01
N PRO A 410 -4.60 -12.71 -8.72
CA PRO A 410 -4.11 -12.27 -10.03
C PRO A 410 -5.19 -12.28 -11.13
N VAL A 411 -6.32 -12.92 -10.94
CA VAL A 411 -7.45 -12.81 -11.89
C VAL A 411 -8.06 -11.41 -11.83
N TYR A 412 -8.05 -10.76 -10.68
CA TYR A 412 -8.55 -9.40 -10.49
C TYR A 412 -7.49 -8.33 -10.82
N ASP A 413 -6.27 -8.49 -10.28
CA ASP A 413 -5.28 -7.40 -10.19
C ASP A 413 -4.15 -7.49 -11.24
N TYR A 414 -4.07 -8.57 -12.03
CA TYR A 414 -3.11 -8.68 -13.11
C TYR A 414 -3.70 -8.20 -14.44
N PRO A 415 -2.97 -7.41 -15.26
CA PRO A 415 -3.50 -6.82 -16.50
C PRO A 415 -4.10 -7.81 -17.51
N ALA A 416 -3.62 -9.06 -17.52
CA ALA A 416 -4.12 -10.13 -18.36
C ALA A 416 -4.98 -11.15 -17.59
N GLY A 417 -5.70 -10.72 -16.56
CA GLY A 417 -6.51 -11.57 -15.68
C GLY A 417 -7.48 -12.50 -16.41
N ASP A 418 -8.16 -12.03 -17.46
CA ASP A 418 -9.06 -12.86 -18.29
C ASP A 418 -8.33 -14.05 -18.96
N LYS A 419 -7.13 -13.80 -19.51
CA LYS A 419 -6.30 -14.85 -20.11
C LYS A 419 -5.80 -15.82 -19.04
N LEU A 420 -5.37 -15.28 -17.91
CA LEU A 420 -4.92 -16.08 -16.78
C LEU A 420 -6.05 -16.96 -16.24
N ALA A 421 -7.27 -16.43 -16.09
CA ALA A 421 -8.43 -17.21 -15.65
C ALA A 421 -8.74 -18.38 -16.61
N ALA A 422 -8.60 -18.17 -17.92
CA ALA A 422 -8.75 -19.23 -18.90
C ALA A 422 -7.62 -20.29 -18.84
N ALA A 423 -6.38 -19.85 -18.54
CA ALA A 423 -5.23 -20.73 -18.39
C ALA A 423 -5.28 -21.55 -17.10
N ILE A 424 -5.69 -20.95 -15.98
CA ILE A 424 -5.85 -21.63 -14.67
C ILE A 424 -6.77 -22.84 -14.78
N LYS A 425 -7.86 -22.73 -15.53
CA LYS A 425 -8.83 -23.84 -15.74
C LYS A 425 -8.22 -25.05 -16.46
N LYS A 426 -7.06 -24.93 -17.10
CA LYS A 426 -6.35 -26.01 -17.77
C LYS A 426 -5.34 -26.72 -16.87
N ILE A 427 -4.99 -26.12 -15.72
CA ILE A 427 -4.04 -26.67 -14.75
C ILE A 427 -4.75 -27.75 -13.93
N GLY A 428 -4.13 -28.91 -13.81
CA GLY A 428 -4.76 -30.06 -13.12
C GLY A 428 -5.03 -29.82 -11.64
N ILE A 429 -4.16 -29.08 -10.97
CA ILE A 429 -4.28 -28.79 -9.52
C ILE A 429 -4.13 -27.30 -9.29
N THR A 430 -5.17 -26.69 -8.78
CA THR A 430 -5.21 -25.26 -8.49
C THR A 430 -5.69 -25.05 -7.06
N ILE A 431 -4.93 -24.30 -6.28
CA ILE A 431 -5.16 -24.07 -4.85
C ILE A 431 -5.12 -22.56 -4.60
N SER A 432 -6.05 -22.02 -3.82
CA SER A 432 -5.98 -20.66 -3.27
C SER A 432 -5.95 -20.71 -1.74
N THR A 433 -5.05 -19.93 -1.15
CA THR A 433 -5.02 -19.75 0.31
C THR A 433 -5.66 -18.43 0.73
N ASN A 434 -6.26 -17.66 -0.18
CA ASN A 434 -6.83 -16.37 0.17
C ASN A 434 -7.94 -16.51 1.22
N TYR A 435 -7.95 -15.62 2.21
CA TYR A 435 -8.94 -15.60 3.29
C TYR A 435 -10.32 -15.11 2.84
N LYS A 436 -10.43 -14.56 1.63
CA LYS A 436 -11.67 -14.14 0.96
C LYS A 436 -12.03 -15.08 -0.19
N GLU A 437 -13.33 -15.16 -0.48
CA GLU A 437 -13.83 -15.77 -1.71
C GLU A 437 -13.76 -14.70 -2.82
N ASP A 438 -12.66 -14.69 -3.56
CA ASP A 438 -12.35 -13.73 -4.62
C ASP A 438 -12.41 -14.36 -6.02
N GLU A 439 -12.06 -13.57 -7.06
CA GLU A 439 -12.10 -13.99 -8.46
C GLU A 439 -11.20 -15.18 -8.72
N THR A 440 -9.98 -15.19 -8.18
CA THR A 440 -9.05 -16.34 -8.30
C THR A 440 -9.56 -17.53 -7.50
N GLY A 441 -10.00 -17.32 -6.25
CA GLY A 441 -10.53 -18.36 -5.38
C GLY A 441 -11.78 -19.04 -5.94
N SER A 442 -12.59 -18.32 -6.74
CA SER A 442 -13.82 -18.84 -7.33
C SER A 442 -13.60 -19.87 -8.45
N ILE A 443 -12.43 -19.91 -9.05
CA ILE A 443 -12.13 -20.76 -10.21
C ILE A 443 -11.14 -21.90 -9.92
N VAL A 444 -10.57 -21.97 -8.71
CA VAL A 444 -9.62 -23.02 -8.31
C VAL A 444 -10.32 -24.29 -7.84
N ASN A 445 -9.61 -25.43 -7.88
CA ASN A 445 -10.12 -26.72 -7.38
C ASN A 445 -10.22 -26.74 -5.85
N TYR A 446 -9.24 -26.13 -5.16
CA TYR A 446 -9.13 -26.18 -3.71
C TYR A 446 -9.01 -24.78 -3.12
N SER A 447 -9.86 -24.49 -2.15
CA SER A 447 -9.74 -23.30 -1.29
C SER A 447 -9.30 -23.78 0.10
N ALA A 448 -8.11 -23.36 0.52
CA ALA A 448 -7.51 -23.60 1.82
C ALA A 448 -7.33 -22.28 2.56
N PRO A 449 -8.41 -21.65 3.07
CA PRO A 449 -8.41 -20.26 3.48
C PRO A 449 -7.48 -19.98 4.64
N ASP A 450 -6.63 -18.96 4.48
CA ASP A 450 -5.77 -18.40 5.50
C ASP A 450 -6.57 -17.69 6.60
N HIS A 451 -5.93 -17.49 7.73
CA HIS A 451 -6.42 -16.59 8.75
C HIS A 451 -6.37 -15.12 8.27
N HIS A 452 -7.20 -14.29 8.84
CA HIS A 452 -7.01 -12.86 8.76
C HIS A 452 -5.75 -12.44 9.54
N PHE A 453 -5.04 -11.38 9.12
CA PHE A 453 -3.79 -10.97 9.79
C PHE A 453 -3.95 -10.64 11.28
N LEU A 454 -5.15 -10.25 11.75
CA LEU A 454 -5.46 -10.07 13.16
C LEU A 454 -5.74 -11.37 13.93
N GLU A 455 -5.80 -12.49 13.24
CA GLU A 455 -6.05 -13.84 13.78
C GLU A 455 -4.81 -14.74 13.70
N SER A 456 -3.69 -14.26 13.14
CA SER A 456 -2.53 -15.09 12.79
C SER A 456 -1.23 -14.55 13.36
N TRP A 457 -0.34 -15.48 13.71
CA TRP A 457 1.06 -15.20 13.95
C TRP A 457 1.79 -15.01 12.63
N ASN A 458 2.73 -14.08 12.60
CA ASN A 458 3.67 -13.90 11.49
C ASN A 458 4.84 -13.00 11.93
N ASP A 459 5.79 -12.81 11.03
CA ASP A 459 6.85 -11.82 11.15
C ASP A 459 7.03 -11.06 9.82
N ALA A 460 7.81 -10.00 9.82
CA ALA A 460 8.20 -9.28 8.63
C ALA A 460 9.60 -8.67 8.76
N GLU A 461 10.31 -8.59 7.64
CA GLU A 461 11.51 -7.79 7.45
C GLU A 461 11.23 -6.75 6.33
N PRO A 462 10.57 -5.63 6.65
CA PRO A 462 10.23 -4.61 5.65
C PRO A 462 11.45 -3.90 5.09
N LYS A 463 12.48 -3.79 5.90
CA LYS A 463 13.78 -3.19 5.57
C LYS A 463 14.87 -4.05 6.21
N LYS A 464 15.99 -4.19 5.53
CA LYS A 464 17.11 -4.99 6.03
C LYS A 464 17.46 -4.64 7.47
N ASN A 465 17.57 -5.65 8.33
CA ASN A 465 17.81 -5.55 9.77
C ASN A 465 16.69 -4.95 10.62
N HIS A 466 15.52 -4.67 10.04
CA HIS A 466 14.34 -4.23 10.77
C HIS A 466 13.28 -5.33 10.72
N PHE A 467 12.93 -5.87 11.86
CA PHE A 467 11.99 -6.98 11.99
C PHE A 467 10.79 -6.55 12.80
N SER A 468 9.64 -7.13 12.49
CA SER A 468 8.43 -6.95 13.29
C SER A 468 7.68 -8.26 13.46
N LEU A 469 6.97 -8.37 14.58
CA LEU A 469 6.10 -9.49 14.88
C LEU A 469 4.64 -9.11 14.63
N ALA A 470 3.91 -10.03 14.00
CA ALA A 470 2.46 -10.01 13.96
C ALA A 470 1.95 -11.01 15.00
N GLN A 471 1.30 -10.51 16.05
CA GLN A 471 0.59 -11.35 17.01
C GLN A 471 -0.91 -11.24 16.78
N PRO A 472 -1.68 -12.34 16.94
CA PRO A 472 -3.12 -12.30 16.82
C PRO A 472 -3.74 -11.46 17.95
N ALA A 473 -4.71 -10.63 17.60
CA ALA A 473 -5.50 -9.85 18.56
C ALA A 473 -6.87 -10.49 18.85
N ILE A 474 -7.20 -11.57 18.16
CA ILE A 474 -8.43 -12.34 18.31
C ILE A 474 -8.19 -13.77 17.81
N THR A 475 -8.91 -14.75 18.38
CA THR A 475 -8.95 -16.11 17.85
C THR A 475 -9.68 -16.17 16.50
N PRO A 476 -9.35 -17.11 15.61
CA PRO A 476 -10.00 -17.23 14.31
C PRO A 476 -11.53 -17.30 14.41
N ILE A 477 -12.22 -16.41 13.67
CA ILE A 477 -13.69 -16.34 13.66
C ILE A 477 -14.30 -17.49 12.85
N PHE A 478 -13.58 -17.95 11.82
CA PHE A 478 -14.02 -19.00 10.91
C PHE A 478 -13.11 -20.22 10.97
N ARG A 479 -13.50 -21.30 10.31
CA ARG A 479 -12.69 -22.54 10.20
C ARG A 479 -11.55 -22.37 9.18
N SER A 480 -10.81 -21.29 9.27
CA SER A 480 -9.58 -21.04 8.53
C SER A 480 -8.37 -21.70 9.20
N ARG A 481 -7.24 -21.74 8.53
CA ARG A 481 -5.95 -22.21 9.05
C ARG A 481 -4.85 -21.36 8.40
N SER A 482 -3.81 -21.02 9.18
CA SER A 482 -2.66 -20.30 8.64
C SER A 482 -2.17 -20.96 7.35
N ALA A 483 -1.95 -20.15 6.30
CA ALA A 483 -1.41 -20.66 5.04
C ALA A 483 -0.05 -21.35 5.25
N GLN A 484 0.76 -20.84 6.17
CA GLN A 484 2.05 -21.43 6.53
C GLN A 484 1.90 -22.81 7.17
N GLU A 485 0.92 -23.01 8.03
CA GLU A 485 0.58 -24.34 8.58
C GLU A 485 0.14 -25.29 7.46
N SER A 486 -0.60 -24.78 6.48
CA SER A 486 -0.99 -25.57 5.31
C SER A 486 0.24 -26.00 4.51
N PHE A 487 1.18 -25.11 4.23
CA PHE A 487 2.44 -25.46 3.56
C PHE A 487 3.28 -26.46 4.36
N LEU A 488 3.41 -26.28 5.69
CA LEU A 488 4.14 -27.23 6.55
C LEU A 488 3.49 -28.61 6.53
N THR A 489 2.16 -28.69 6.64
CA THR A 489 1.40 -29.93 6.54
C THR A 489 1.62 -30.63 5.21
N TRP A 490 1.54 -29.88 4.10
CA TRP A 490 1.74 -30.44 2.76
C TRP A 490 3.20 -30.82 2.49
N ALA A 491 4.16 -30.17 3.15
CA ALA A 491 5.56 -30.58 3.15
C ALA A 491 5.83 -31.86 3.97
N GLY A 492 4.86 -32.30 4.79
CA GLY A 492 5.00 -33.50 5.62
C GLY A 492 5.75 -33.26 6.92
N GLU A 493 5.80 -32.02 7.39
CA GLU A 493 6.40 -31.69 8.70
C GLU A 493 5.57 -32.30 9.84
N SER A 494 6.23 -32.92 10.80
CA SER A 494 5.58 -33.58 11.93
C SER A 494 4.93 -32.59 12.91
N ASN A 495 5.45 -31.37 12.97
CA ASN A 495 4.87 -30.26 13.71
C ASN A 495 4.62 -29.10 12.74
N ALA A 496 3.35 -28.86 12.42
CA ALA A 496 2.92 -27.79 11.53
C ALA A 496 2.50 -26.51 12.29
N ASP A 497 2.74 -26.44 13.60
CA ASP A 497 2.44 -25.26 14.42
C ASP A 497 3.31 -24.07 13.99
N TYR A 498 2.69 -23.09 13.35
CA TYR A 498 3.41 -21.94 12.81
C TYR A 498 3.85 -20.95 13.90
N PHE A 499 3.14 -20.86 15.02
CA PHE A 499 3.60 -20.05 16.16
C PHE A 499 4.92 -20.56 16.72
N GLU A 500 5.01 -21.87 16.99
CA GLU A 500 6.24 -22.48 17.47
C GLU A 500 7.36 -22.39 16.41
N PHE A 501 7.00 -22.44 15.12
CA PHE A 501 7.96 -22.26 14.03
C PHE A 501 8.58 -20.85 14.03
N VAL A 502 7.76 -19.81 14.12
CA VAL A 502 8.22 -18.41 14.22
C VAL A 502 9.06 -18.22 15.48
N LYS A 503 8.58 -18.69 16.62
CA LYS A 503 9.27 -18.57 17.92
C LYS A 503 10.66 -19.24 17.90
N ASN A 504 10.78 -20.41 17.27
CA ASN A 504 12.05 -21.11 17.12
C ASN A 504 13.00 -20.38 16.16
N ASN A 505 12.48 -19.82 15.07
CA ASN A 505 13.27 -18.99 14.15
C ASN A 505 13.84 -17.76 14.89
N TRP A 506 13.00 -17.05 15.65
CA TRP A 506 13.44 -15.88 16.42
C TRP A 506 14.45 -16.23 17.50
N ARG A 507 14.30 -17.41 18.15
CA ARG A 507 15.32 -17.93 19.08
C ARG A 507 16.65 -18.16 18.38
N THR A 508 16.63 -18.77 17.20
CA THR A 508 17.84 -19.14 16.46
C THR A 508 18.49 -17.95 15.79
N TRP A 509 17.70 -17.06 15.17
CA TRP A 509 18.24 -15.97 14.35
C TRP A 509 18.64 -14.73 15.16
N PHE A 510 17.89 -14.41 16.22
CA PHE A 510 18.03 -13.14 16.90
C PHE A 510 18.49 -13.24 18.35
N PHE A 511 17.98 -14.19 19.13
CA PHE A 511 18.33 -14.25 20.55
C PHE A 511 19.84 -14.42 20.78
N SER A 512 20.51 -15.22 19.94
CA SER A 512 21.96 -15.42 20.04
C SER A 512 22.80 -14.19 19.65
N THR A 513 22.20 -13.18 19.00
CA THR A 513 22.91 -11.97 18.50
C THR A 513 22.80 -10.79 19.46
N GLN A 514 22.02 -10.90 20.54
CA GLN A 514 21.83 -9.86 21.53
C GLN A 514 22.45 -10.25 22.90
N THR A 515 22.68 -9.25 23.77
CA THR A 515 23.28 -9.43 25.10
C THR A 515 22.47 -8.78 26.23
N LEU A 516 21.30 -8.20 25.90
CA LEU A 516 20.47 -7.46 26.86
C LEU A 516 19.64 -8.41 27.74
N TYR A 517 19.22 -9.55 27.21
CA TYR A 517 18.36 -10.52 27.88
C TYR A 517 19.10 -11.82 28.11
N GLY A 518 19.09 -12.30 29.35
CA GLY A 518 19.77 -13.54 29.75
C GLY A 518 18.99 -14.83 29.37
N ASP A 519 17.68 -14.71 29.11
CA ASP A 519 16.83 -15.82 28.71
C ASP A 519 15.95 -15.45 27.51
N PHE A 520 15.56 -16.46 26.75
CA PHE A 520 14.78 -16.27 25.53
C PHE A 520 13.37 -15.76 25.80
N GLN A 521 12.73 -16.15 26.92
CA GLN A 521 11.35 -15.74 27.18
C GLN A 521 11.27 -14.22 27.42
N SER A 522 12.17 -13.68 28.21
CA SER A 522 12.24 -12.22 28.44
C SER A 522 12.52 -11.43 27.15
N PHE A 523 13.40 -11.96 26.27
CA PHE A 523 13.63 -11.39 24.95
C PHE A 523 12.37 -11.42 24.08
N TRP A 524 11.70 -12.58 24.02
CA TRP A 524 10.49 -12.79 23.22
C TRP A 524 9.34 -11.88 23.68
N ASP A 525 9.10 -11.81 24.99
CA ASP A 525 8.05 -10.98 25.58
C ASP A 525 8.29 -9.49 25.28
N LYS A 526 9.54 -9.05 25.31
CA LYS A 526 9.88 -7.68 24.93
C LYS A 526 9.64 -7.40 23.45
N CYS A 527 10.02 -8.32 22.57
CA CYS A 527 9.75 -8.20 21.14
C CYS A 527 8.24 -8.18 20.83
N LEU A 528 7.45 -8.97 21.55
CA LEU A 528 5.99 -8.96 21.44
C LEU A 528 5.38 -7.63 21.91
N TYR A 529 5.88 -7.11 23.04
CA TYR A 529 5.41 -5.84 23.58
C TYR A 529 5.73 -4.67 22.66
N ASP A 530 6.95 -4.62 22.12
CA ASP A 530 7.39 -3.56 21.22
C ASP A 530 6.82 -3.75 19.80
N GLY A 531 6.53 -4.98 19.39
CA GLY A 531 6.12 -5.35 18.04
C GLY A 531 7.22 -5.24 16.99
N VAL A 532 8.40 -4.80 17.37
CA VAL A 532 9.56 -4.57 16.49
C VAL A 532 10.86 -5.01 17.14
N TYR A 533 11.81 -5.42 16.31
CA TYR A 533 13.18 -5.72 16.72
C TYR A 533 14.16 -5.28 15.63
N GLU A 534 15.23 -4.63 16.01
CA GLU A 534 16.21 -4.09 15.08
C GLU A 534 17.62 -4.63 15.39
N LEU A 535 18.27 -5.13 14.36
CA LEU A 535 19.67 -5.49 14.47
C LEU A 535 20.54 -4.24 14.34
N PRO A 536 21.62 -4.13 15.14
CA PRO A 536 22.53 -3.00 15.04
C PRO A 536 23.10 -2.86 13.63
N VAL A 537 23.02 -1.66 13.06
CA VAL A 537 23.70 -1.34 11.81
C VAL A 537 25.15 -1.07 12.12
N THR A 538 26.04 -2.01 11.82
CA THR A 538 27.46 -1.93 12.18
C THR A 538 28.31 -1.03 11.26
N ALA A 539 27.83 -0.69 10.07
CA ALA A 539 28.51 0.23 9.17
C ALA A 539 27.52 0.85 8.17
N ILE A 540 27.72 2.13 7.84
CA ILE A 540 27.11 2.75 6.67
C ILE A 540 27.75 2.12 5.45
N ALA A 541 26.95 1.52 4.55
CA ALA A 541 27.47 0.98 3.31
C ALA A 541 28.13 2.11 2.50
N ALA A 542 29.30 1.83 1.93
CA ALA A 542 29.94 2.75 1.00
C ALA A 542 28.99 3.04 -0.17
N ALA A 543 29.04 4.24 -0.71
CA ALA A 543 28.28 4.58 -1.90
C ALA A 543 28.64 3.60 -3.03
N PRO A 544 27.65 2.97 -3.70
CA PRO A 544 27.93 2.06 -4.80
C PRO A 544 28.52 2.83 -5.99
N VAL A 545 29.33 2.16 -6.79
CA VAL A 545 29.87 2.74 -8.01
C VAL A 545 28.83 2.61 -9.12
N PHE A 546 28.46 3.76 -9.72
CA PHE A 546 27.52 3.77 -10.84
C PHE A 546 28.19 3.35 -12.15
N ASN A 547 27.65 2.30 -12.80
CA ASN A 547 28.15 1.74 -14.05
C ASN A 547 27.07 1.67 -15.16
N GLY A 548 25.92 2.35 -14.99
CA GLY A 548 24.80 2.27 -15.93
C GLY A 548 25.10 2.92 -17.28
N ASP A 549 24.58 2.31 -18.37
CA ASP A 549 24.67 2.86 -19.72
C ASP A 549 23.60 3.94 -19.97
N VAL A 550 23.95 5.19 -19.65
CA VAL A 550 23.05 6.36 -19.79
C VAL A 550 22.70 6.65 -21.26
N ASN A 551 23.57 6.30 -22.24
CA ASN A 551 23.28 6.52 -23.66
C ASN A 551 22.24 5.54 -24.18
N ALA A 552 22.38 4.25 -23.81
CA ALA A 552 21.37 3.24 -24.14
C ALA A 552 20.02 3.59 -23.50
N ALA A 553 20.02 4.05 -22.24
CA ALA A 553 18.82 4.47 -21.54
C ALA A 553 18.14 5.66 -22.25
N ALA A 554 18.87 6.72 -22.60
CA ALA A 554 18.32 7.87 -23.32
C ALA A 554 17.73 7.48 -24.69
N SER A 555 18.41 6.59 -25.41
CA SER A 555 17.94 6.06 -26.70
C SER A 555 16.65 5.25 -26.56
N SER A 556 16.54 4.44 -25.51
CA SER A 556 15.34 3.67 -25.18
C SER A 556 14.15 4.61 -24.89
N ILE A 557 14.35 5.63 -24.07
CA ILE A 557 13.33 6.62 -23.75
C ILE A 557 12.85 7.31 -25.04
N ALA A 558 13.77 7.79 -25.89
CA ALA A 558 13.42 8.46 -27.14
C ALA A 558 12.60 7.57 -28.10
N SER A 559 12.78 6.24 -28.04
CA SER A 559 12.02 5.30 -28.88
C SER A 559 10.64 4.95 -28.31
N ASN A 560 10.50 4.91 -27.00
CA ASN A 560 9.29 4.42 -26.31
C ASN A 560 8.26 5.51 -26.02
N TYR A 561 8.71 6.74 -25.72
CA TYR A 561 7.83 7.85 -25.36
C TYR A 561 7.47 8.68 -26.56
N LYS A 562 6.26 8.47 -27.09
CA LYS A 562 5.72 9.22 -28.22
C LYS A 562 4.49 10.00 -27.81
N ALA A 563 4.50 11.30 -28.07
CA ALA A 563 3.36 12.16 -27.81
C ALA A 563 2.14 11.73 -28.63
N GLY A 564 1.00 11.63 -27.97
CA GLY A 564 -0.31 11.43 -28.58
C GLY A 564 -1.16 12.68 -28.52
N LYS A 565 -2.29 12.68 -29.28
CA LYS A 565 -3.30 13.73 -29.09
C LYS A 565 -3.89 13.66 -27.68
N TRP A 566 -4.20 12.45 -27.24
CA TRP A 566 -4.64 12.09 -25.89
C TRP A 566 -3.64 11.11 -25.30
N GLU A 567 -3.27 11.32 -24.06
CA GLU A 567 -2.37 10.47 -23.32
C GLU A 567 -3.08 10.02 -22.04
N LEU A 568 -3.11 8.71 -21.78
CA LEU A 568 -3.80 8.13 -20.65
C LEU A 568 -2.79 7.76 -19.56
N VAL A 569 -3.05 8.22 -18.35
CA VAL A 569 -2.36 7.79 -17.13
C VAL A 569 -3.32 6.98 -16.28
N ILE A 570 -2.86 5.84 -15.77
CA ILE A 570 -3.57 5.04 -14.78
C ILE A 570 -2.83 5.22 -13.46
N TYR A 571 -3.56 5.59 -12.43
CA TYR A 571 -3.00 5.81 -11.10
C TYR A 571 -3.86 5.16 -10.02
N GLU A 572 -3.24 4.85 -8.89
CA GLU A 572 -3.94 4.36 -7.72
C GLU A 572 -4.60 5.50 -6.96
N SER A 573 -5.86 5.32 -6.59
CA SER A 573 -6.52 6.20 -5.62
C SER A 573 -5.85 6.09 -4.25
N GLY A 574 -5.59 7.21 -3.60
CA GLY A 574 -5.03 7.25 -2.25
C GLY A 574 -5.89 6.51 -1.20
N ASN A 575 -7.19 6.35 -1.47
CA ASN A 575 -8.13 5.68 -0.57
C ASN A 575 -8.11 4.17 -0.76
N ILE A 576 -8.36 3.70 -2.00
CA ILE A 576 -8.54 2.28 -2.31
C ILE A 576 -7.21 1.57 -2.56
N GLY A 577 -6.18 2.30 -2.99
CA GLY A 577 -4.87 1.75 -3.30
C GLY A 577 -4.93 0.71 -4.42
N ASN A 578 -4.29 -0.43 -4.19
CA ASN A 578 -4.22 -1.53 -5.13
C ASN A 578 -5.53 -2.33 -5.32
N GLY A 579 -6.61 -1.95 -4.64
CA GLY A 579 -7.91 -2.61 -4.75
C GLY A 579 -8.11 -3.85 -3.86
N SER A 580 -7.09 -4.31 -3.11
CA SER A 580 -7.21 -5.48 -2.22
C SER A 580 -8.30 -5.32 -1.14
N GLN A 581 -8.62 -4.07 -0.78
CA GLN A 581 -9.69 -3.70 0.13
C GLN A 581 -10.83 -2.93 -0.56
N ALA A 582 -11.03 -3.11 -1.86
CA ALA A 582 -12.02 -2.36 -2.64
C ALA A 582 -13.46 -2.50 -2.10
N ASN A 583 -13.79 -3.62 -1.44
CA ASN A 583 -15.09 -3.84 -0.80
C ASN A 583 -15.22 -3.27 0.63
N ASN A 584 -14.19 -2.54 1.13
CA ASN A 584 -14.24 -1.93 2.45
C ASN A 584 -15.08 -0.65 2.41
N PRO A 585 -16.22 -0.58 3.12
CA PRO A 585 -17.12 0.58 3.03
C PRO A 585 -16.49 1.87 3.55
N LEU A 586 -15.61 1.83 4.55
CA LEU A 586 -14.93 3.04 5.04
C LEU A 586 -14.05 3.65 3.95
N LEU A 587 -13.35 2.81 3.16
CA LEU A 587 -12.51 3.29 2.06
C LEU A 587 -13.34 3.78 0.87
N GLN A 588 -14.48 3.15 0.61
CA GLN A 588 -15.40 3.56 -0.45
C GLN A 588 -16.05 4.93 -0.15
N GLU A 589 -16.36 5.19 1.10
CA GLU A 589 -17.00 6.44 1.56
C GLU A 589 -16.00 7.56 1.82
N LEU A 590 -14.70 7.24 1.99
CA LEU A 590 -13.66 8.23 2.22
C LEU A 590 -13.45 9.06 0.96
N PRO A 591 -13.62 10.40 1.01
CA PRO A 591 -13.36 11.24 -0.14
C PRO A 591 -11.88 11.22 -0.54
N ASP A 592 -11.62 11.06 -1.84
CA ASP A 592 -10.26 11.20 -2.37
C ASP A 592 -9.66 12.56 -1.97
N PRO A 593 -8.41 12.62 -1.50
CA PRO A 593 -7.81 13.86 -1.00
C PRO A 593 -7.80 15.01 -1.99
N ILE A 594 -7.71 14.72 -3.29
CA ILE A 594 -7.62 15.70 -4.37
C ILE A 594 -8.99 15.95 -5.00
N THR A 595 -9.61 14.92 -5.56
CA THR A 595 -10.86 15.06 -6.35
C THR A 595 -12.11 15.14 -5.48
N LYS A 596 -12.02 14.74 -4.21
CA LYS A 596 -13.16 14.59 -3.29
C LYS A 596 -14.20 13.57 -3.76
N ALA A 597 -13.90 12.77 -4.78
CA ALA A 597 -14.74 11.68 -5.24
C ALA A 597 -14.79 10.55 -4.22
N VAL A 598 -15.94 9.89 -4.16
CA VAL A 598 -16.22 8.69 -3.35
C VAL A 598 -16.77 7.58 -4.25
N TRP A 599 -16.69 6.34 -3.80
CA TRP A 599 -17.23 5.14 -4.45
C TRP A 599 -16.47 4.77 -5.74
N ASP A 600 -17.07 4.94 -6.91
CA ASP A 600 -16.67 4.33 -8.18
C ASP A 600 -15.38 4.89 -8.80
N HIS A 601 -14.90 4.18 -9.83
CA HIS A 601 -13.83 4.67 -10.72
C HIS A 601 -14.33 5.84 -11.56
N TYR A 602 -13.42 6.76 -11.86
CA TYR A 602 -13.69 7.95 -12.67
C TYR A 602 -12.50 8.27 -13.58
N VAL A 603 -12.72 9.11 -14.56
CA VAL A 603 -11.65 9.69 -15.39
C VAL A 603 -11.52 11.18 -15.09
N THR A 604 -10.32 11.64 -14.82
CA THR A 604 -10.02 13.05 -14.65
C THR A 604 -9.63 13.67 -15.99
N VAL A 605 -10.13 14.87 -16.26
CA VAL A 605 -9.85 15.63 -17.49
C VAL A 605 -9.49 17.06 -17.10
N ALA A 606 -8.41 17.59 -17.68
CA ALA A 606 -7.99 18.96 -17.42
C ALA A 606 -9.04 19.98 -17.91
N PRO A 607 -9.22 21.14 -17.23
CA PRO A 607 -10.20 22.16 -17.64
C PRO A 607 -10.03 22.65 -19.07
N LYS A 608 -8.80 22.69 -19.57
CA LYS A 608 -8.49 23.07 -20.96
C LYS A 608 -9.03 22.03 -21.94
N ASP A 609 -8.87 20.75 -21.63
CA ASP A 609 -9.26 19.64 -22.50
C ASP A 609 -10.77 19.43 -22.49
N CYS A 610 -11.45 19.82 -21.41
CA CYS A 610 -12.92 19.81 -21.34
C CYS A 610 -13.57 20.61 -22.47
N LYS A 611 -12.96 21.71 -22.89
CA LYS A 611 -13.44 22.54 -24.01
C LYS A 611 -13.37 21.79 -25.34
N GLU A 612 -12.32 20.99 -25.57
CA GLU A 612 -12.16 20.21 -26.80
C GLU A 612 -13.19 19.09 -26.94
N ILE A 613 -13.61 18.49 -25.83
CA ILE A 613 -14.61 17.41 -25.81
C ILE A 613 -16.04 17.92 -25.57
N ASN A 614 -16.26 19.24 -25.63
CA ASN A 614 -17.56 19.89 -25.35
C ASN A 614 -18.16 19.48 -24.01
N PHE A 615 -17.31 19.33 -22.99
CA PHE A 615 -17.72 18.99 -21.64
C PHE A 615 -18.03 20.27 -20.86
N SER A 616 -19.26 20.41 -20.37
CA SER A 616 -19.62 21.41 -19.37
C SER A 616 -19.74 20.72 -18.00
N GLU A 617 -19.41 21.41 -16.93
CA GLU A 617 -19.36 20.93 -15.55
C GLU A 617 -20.70 20.38 -15.01
N SER A 618 -21.25 19.35 -15.66
CA SER A 618 -22.42 18.65 -15.16
C SER A 618 -21.99 17.27 -14.65
N PHE A 619 -22.24 16.99 -13.39
CA PHE A 619 -21.90 15.75 -12.68
C PHE A 619 -22.46 14.44 -13.26
N THR A 620 -23.17 14.50 -14.37
CA THR A 620 -23.86 13.35 -14.95
C THR A 620 -23.25 12.85 -16.27
N LYS A 621 -22.07 13.36 -16.66
CA LYS A 621 -21.48 12.97 -17.96
C LYS A 621 -20.47 11.85 -17.82
N PHE A 622 -20.53 10.93 -18.78
CA PHE A 622 -19.63 9.80 -18.91
C PHE A 622 -18.75 9.97 -20.16
N ALA A 623 -17.47 9.62 -20.04
CA ALA A 623 -16.58 9.46 -21.17
C ALA A 623 -16.42 7.98 -21.52
N THR A 624 -16.31 7.71 -22.83
CA THR A 624 -15.92 6.39 -23.33
C THR A 624 -14.45 6.42 -23.72
N ILE A 625 -13.63 5.72 -22.96
CA ILE A 625 -12.19 5.58 -23.20
C ILE A 625 -11.98 4.33 -24.04
N LYS A 626 -11.24 4.47 -25.14
CA LYS A 626 -10.83 3.35 -26.00
C LYS A 626 -9.33 3.33 -26.11
N THR A 627 -8.71 2.25 -25.66
CA THR A 627 -7.27 2.05 -25.74
C THR A 627 -6.93 0.55 -25.82
N ASN A 628 -5.93 0.19 -26.63
CA ASN A 628 -5.44 -1.19 -26.75
C ASN A 628 -6.55 -2.25 -26.93
N GLY A 629 -7.58 -1.95 -27.72
CA GLY A 629 -8.71 -2.86 -27.98
C GLY A 629 -9.73 -2.98 -26.82
N LYS A 630 -9.50 -2.30 -25.71
CA LYS A 630 -10.44 -2.23 -24.58
C LYS A 630 -11.28 -0.96 -24.62
N THR A 631 -12.49 -1.03 -24.13
CA THR A 631 -13.42 0.11 -24.03
C THR A 631 -13.97 0.17 -22.61
N LEU A 632 -13.84 1.34 -21.97
CA LEU A 632 -14.38 1.64 -20.65
C LEU A 632 -15.29 2.87 -20.73
N LYS A 633 -16.38 2.86 -20.00
CA LYS A 633 -17.29 4.01 -19.84
C LYS A 633 -17.26 4.43 -18.36
N LEU A 634 -16.72 5.61 -18.08
CA LEU A 634 -16.50 6.12 -16.73
C LEU A 634 -17.09 7.53 -16.58
N PRO A 635 -17.54 7.89 -15.35
CA PRO A 635 -17.89 9.28 -15.04
C PRO A 635 -16.67 10.19 -15.20
N VAL A 636 -16.91 11.42 -15.63
CA VAL A 636 -15.85 12.41 -15.84
C VAL A 636 -15.82 13.39 -14.69
N MET A 637 -14.63 13.63 -14.18
CA MET A 637 -14.34 14.69 -13.22
C MET A 637 -13.36 15.69 -13.81
N VAL A 638 -13.62 16.98 -13.60
CA VAL A 638 -12.71 18.03 -14.00
C VAL A 638 -11.66 18.20 -12.90
N GLN A 639 -10.41 18.05 -13.26
CA GLN A 639 -9.29 18.21 -12.33
C GLN A 639 -8.19 19.01 -13.01
N PRO A 640 -7.72 20.11 -12.40
CA PRO A 640 -6.50 20.76 -12.85
C PRO A 640 -5.35 19.75 -12.79
N GLY A 641 -4.83 19.39 -13.95
CA GLY A 641 -3.75 18.41 -14.09
C GLY A 641 -2.39 19.03 -13.96
#